data_d101e50bd0afddac4ab882e554a2ad69
#
_entry.id   d101e50bd0afddac4ab882e554a2ad69
#
_cell.length_a   1.000
_cell.length_b   1.000
_cell.length_c   1.000
_cell.angle_alpha   90.00
_cell.angle_beta   90.00
_cell.angle_gamma   90.00
#
_symmetry.space_group_name_H-M   'P 1'
#
loop_
_entity.id
_entity.type
_entity.pdbx_description
1 polymer ?
#
loop_
_entity_poly.entity_id
_entity_poly.type
_entity_poly.pdbx_seq_one_letter_code
_entity_poly.pdbx_strand_id
1 'polypeptide(L)'
;MKKTILSLFLLAATCISYADNNEARWLRDVRISPDGTKVAFCYKGDIYTVGIAGGVATRLTTQPSYEANPVWSPDGRQIAFSSDRHGNADVFVMPADGGRALRLTYNSSAETPTAFTPDGKSVLFNASIQKQAESMLFSHRSMTEVYTVSVAGGRPVQMLGTPAEAISFTPDGRQMLYQDRKGGEDEWRKHHTSSITRDIWLYDLKTRKHTNITKRPGEDRNPVITADGKTVYFLSERDGGTFNVYSFPAMNASKPTAVTAYRDYPVRFLSISRDNTLCYTYDGDIYIKKQGAGAQRLAVSITRDDEDIIATLTPRGASGAAVSRDGKQIAFVSRGEIFVTVDKYSTTRQLTHTAAAEATPSFSPDGRSLVYSSYRDGHWQIYRATIARKDDANFANAMTVKEERLAKSDLDRAMPKYSPDGKKIAFIEDRQRLMVMDIKSGAVSQITDGSQWMSRSGGFSYEWSPDGRWFTLEFVGNRRSPYDDIGIVPAKGGKITNITQSAYASSSPQWVMDGKAIMFANERYGLRNHASWGTQEDIFLAFVNQDAYDRFRLSEEDYKMLKDIEDANKKKAKAAEEKKAAGKKKGKKPEAKKPAAADSALTVELDGIEDRIVRLTPTSSMLGSAAMSKDGETLYFT
;
A
#
# COMPACT_ATOMS: atom_id res chain seq x y z
N MET A 1 -42.61 -49.97 -12.59
CA MET A 1 -42.37 -49.02 -11.51
C MET A 1 -40.87 -48.91 -11.16
N LYS A 2 -39.95 -48.68 -12.14
CA LYS A 2 -38.49 -48.51 -11.89
C LYS A 2 -37.85 -47.44 -12.80
N LYS A 3 -38.61 -46.54 -13.39
CA LYS A 3 -38.11 -45.47 -14.29
C LYS A 3 -38.42 -44.03 -13.84
N THR A 4 -39.05 -43.84 -12.67
CA THR A 4 -39.49 -42.49 -12.22
C THR A 4 -38.67 -41.93 -11.03
N ILE A 5 -37.65 -42.64 -10.55
CA ILE A 5 -36.83 -42.21 -9.39
C ILE A 5 -35.48 -41.59 -9.83
N LEU A 6 -35.12 -41.68 -11.13
CA LEU A 6 -33.83 -41.15 -11.62
C LEU A 6 -33.88 -39.70 -12.08
N SER A 7 -35.07 -39.09 -12.17
CA SER A 7 -35.19 -37.68 -12.60
C SER A 7 -35.28 -36.65 -11.51
N LEU A 8 -35.33 -37.07 -10.21
CA LEU A 8 -35.40 -36.12 -9.08
C LEU A 8 -34.04 -35.84 -8.44
N PHE A 9 -32.97 -36.57 -8.80
CA PHE A 9 -31.63 -36.34 -8.28
C PHE A 9 -30.74 -35.46 -9.17
N LEU A 10 -31.19 -35.09 -10.38
CA LEU A 10 -30.44 -34.21 -11.28
C LEU A 10 -30.82 -32.73 -11.19
N LEU A 11 -31.85 -32.35 -10.43
CA LEU A 11 -32.26 -30.95 -10.25
C LEU A 11 -31.70 -30.31 -8.96
N ALA A 12 -31.01 -31.07 -8.11
CA ALA A 12 -30.41 -30.52 -6.89
C ALA A 12 -28.90 -30.12 -7.05
N ALA A 13 -28.33 -30.34 -8.24
CA ALA A 13 -26.89 -30.10 -8.48
C ALA A 13 -26.59 -28.81 -9.27
N THR A 14 -27.58 -27.99 -9.63
CA THR A 14 -27.36 -26.77 -10.43
C THR A 14 -27.58 -25.46 -9.67
N CYS A 15 -27.73 -25.49 -8.35
CA CYS A 15 -27.86 -24.27 -7.54
C CYS A 15 -26.62 -23.97 -6.66
N ILE A 16 -25.47 -24.56 -6.94
CA ILE A 16 -24.24 -24.28 -6.21
C ILE A 16 -23.17 -23.79 -7.19
N SER A 17 -23.29 -22.58 -7.67
CA SER A 17 -22.16 -21.88 -8.30
C SER A 17 -22.33 -20.36 -8.45
N TYR A 18 -23.10 -19.71 -7.57
CA TYR A 18 -23.18 -18.25 -7.51
C TYR A 18 -22.90 -17.67 -6.13
N ALA A 19 -22.24 -18.42 -5.24
CA ALA A 19 -21.98 -17.98 -3.86
C ALA A 19 -20.56 -17.52 -3.57
N ASP A 20 -19.65 -17.45 -4.56
CA ASP A 20 -18.23 -17.29 -4.27
C ASP A 20 -17.65 -15.87 -4.44
N ASN A 21 -18.43 -14.87 -4.85
CA ASN A 21 -17.87 -13.55 -5.16
C ASN A 21 -18.19 -12.43 -4.14
N ASN A 22 -18.88 -12.70 -3.03
CA ASN A 22 -19.25 -11.66 -2.05
C ASN A 22 -18.54 -11.77 -0.71
N GLU A 23 -17.57 -12.67 -0.55
CA GLU A 23 -16.82 -12.78 0.70
C GLU A 23 -15.78 -11.64 0.79
N ALA A 24 -15.91 -10.84 1.85
CA ALA A 24 -15.03 -9.71 2.07
C ALA A 24 -13.65 -10.17 2.55
N ARG A 25 -12.60 -9.54 2.04
CA ARG A 25 -11.19 -9.75 2.43
C ARG A 25 -10.57 -8.45 2.93
N TRP A 26 -9.43 -8.54 3.61
CA TRP A 26 -8.73 -7.38 4.18
C TRP A 26 -9.53 -6.64 5.25
N LEU A 27 -10.21 -7.41 6.10
CA LEU A 27 -10.95 -6.88 7.23
C LEU A 27 -9.96 -6.38 8.30
N ARG A 28 -10.15 -5.15 8.78
CA ARG A 28 -9.21 -4.47 9.67
C ARG A 28 -9.88 -3.97 10.95
N ASP A 29 -9.06 -3.63 11.94
CA ASP A 29 -9.46 -3.01 13.20
C ASP A 29 -10.61 -3.75 13.90
N VAL A 30 -10.54 -5.07 13.87
CA VAL A 30 -11.62 -5.91 14.39
C VAL A 30 -11.76 -5.79 15.92
N ARG A 31 -12.99 -5.66 16.38
CA ARG A 31 -13.34 -5.59 17.81
C ARG A 31 -14.59 -6.40 18.08
N ILE A 32 -14.47 -7.44 18.92
CA ILE A 32 -15.65 -8.16 19.40
C ILE A 32 -16.44 -7.30 20.40
N SER A 33 -17.77 -7.36 20.33
CA SER A 33 -18.64 -6.67 21.30
C SER A 33 -18.48 -7.23 22.72
N PRO A 34 -18.72 -6.42 23.76
CA PRO A 34 -18.56 -6.88 25.14
C PRO A 34 -19.39 -8.12 25.50
N ASP A 35 -20.55 -8.28 24.88
CA ASP A 35 -21.45 -9.44 25.06
C ASP A 35 -21.08 -10.66 24.20
N GLY A 36 -20.06 -10.53 23.34
CA GLY A 36 -19.58 -11.61 22.47
C GLY A 36 -20.49 -11.97 21.31
N THR A 37 -21.49 -11.13 20.97
CA THR A 37 -22.49 -11.47 19.94
C THR A 37 -22.19 -10.89 18.55
N LYS A 38 -21.43 -9.79 18.47
CA LYS A 38 -21.10 -9.07 17.24
C LYS A 38 -19.59 -8.78 17.15
N VAL A 39 -19.12 -8.56 15.93
CA VAL A 39 -17.79 -8.03 15.65
C VAL A 39 -17.94 -6.75 14.85
N ALA A 40 -17.33 -5.66 15.30
CA ALA A 40 -17.15 -4.43 14.52
C ALA A 40 -15.81 -4.50 13.79
N PHE A 41 -15.74 -4.00 12.56
CA PHE A 41 -14.53 -3.99 11.75
C PHE A 41 -14.58 -2.88 10.69
N CYS A 42 -13.41 -2.59 10.12
CA CYS A 42 -13.28 -1.66 9.01
C CYS A 42 -13.14 -2.41 7.69
N TYR A 43 -13.87 -1.94 6.69
CA TYR A 43 -13.74 -2.43 5.32
C TYR A 43 -13.88 -1.26 4.35
N LYS A 44 -12.86 -1.07 3.47
CA LYS A 44 -12.82 -0.02 2.44
C LYS A 44 -13.16 1.40 2.95
N GLY A 45 -12.80 1.71 4.18
CA GLY A 45 -12.98 3.02 4.81
C GLY A 45 -14.32 3.24 5.47
N ASP A 46 -15.10 2.19 5.70
CA ASP A 46 -16.34 2.23 6.47
C ASP A 46 -16.31 1.27 7.65
N ILE A 47 -17.14 1.55 8.65
CA ILE A 47 -17.38 0.69 9.81
C ILE A 47 -18.53 -0.26 9.51
N TYR A 48 -18.31 -1.52 9.76
CA TYR A 48 -19.31 -2.60 9.63
C TYR A 48 -19.45 -3.36 10.93
N THR A 49 -20.58 -4.03 11.10
CA THR A 49 -20.77 -5.06 12.12
C THR A 49 -21.27 -6.35 11.50
N VAL A 50 -20.88 -7.48 12.08
CA VAL A 50 -21.36 -8.82 11.72
C VAL A 50 -21.60 -9.65 12.97
N GLY A 51 -22.57 -10.56 12.93
CA GLY A 51 -22.78 -11.53 14.01
C GLY A 51 -21.59 -12.47 14.18
N ILE A 52 -21.38 -13.00 15.40
CA ILE A 52 -20.27 -13.91 15.72
C ILE A 52 -20.32 -15.24 14.93
N ALA A 53 -21.46 -15.58 14.34
CA ALA A 53 -21.61 -16.73 13.44
C ALA A 53 -21.22 -16.44 11.98
N GLY A 54 -20.86 -15.20 11.67
CA GLY A 54 -20.61 -14.74 10.28
C GLY A 54 -21.90 -14.38 9.56
N GLY A 55 -21.80 -14.30 8.23
CA GLY A 55 -22.91 -13.95 7.36
C GLY A 55 -22.81 -12.53 6.79
N VAL A 56 -23.94 -11.92 6.47
CA VAL A 56 -23.99 -10.59 5.86
C VAL A 56 -23.69 -9.51 6.90
N ALA A 57 -22.68 -8.68 6.63
CA ALA A 57 -22.32 -7.56 7.48
C ALA A 57 -23.22 -6.36 7.24
N THR A 58 -23.53 -5.63 8.32
CA THR A 58 -24.27 -4.37 8.28
C THR A 58 -23.30 -3.20 8.22
N ARG A 59 -23.40 -2.34 7.21
CA ARG A 59 -22.64 -1.09 7.09
C ARG A 59 -23.22 -0.06 8.04
N LEU A 60 -22.40 0.51 8.92
CA LEU A 60 -22.83 1.50 9.92
C LEU A 60 -22.54 2.94 9.48
N THR A 61 -21.49 3.14 8.70
CA THR A 61 -21.10 4.46 8.17
C THR A 61 -21.27 4.50 6.66
N THR A 62 -21.71 5.65 6.13
CA THR A 62 -22.05 5.83 4.72
C THR A 62 -21.53 7.15 4.15
N GLN A 63 -20.71 7.88 4.91
CA GLN A 63 -20.12 9.13 4.47
C GLN A 63 -18.96 8.86 3.48
N PRO A 64 -18.72 9.74 2.51
CA PRO A 64 -17.60 9.62 1.59
C PRO A 64 -16.27 10.02 2.25
N SER A 65 -15.99 9.48 3.44
CA SER A 65 -14.84 9.71 4.29
C SER A 65 -14.21 8.37 4.67
N TYR A 66 -13.06 8.41 5.30
CA TYR A 66 -12.40 7.21 5.77
C TYR A 66 -12.65 7.05 7.28
N GLU A 67 -13.37 6.01 7.66
CA GLU A 67 -13.63 5.62 9.04
C GLU A 67 -12.79 4.42 9.43
N ALA A 68 -12.24 4.46 10.66
CA ALA A 68 -11.34 3.42 11.18
C ALA A 68 -11.39 3.30 12.70
N ASN A 69 -10.72 2.29 13.25
CA ASN A 69 -10.50 2.07 14.68
C ASN A 69 -11.78 2.03 15.52
N PRO A 70 -12.76 1.18 15.20
CA PRO A 70 -13.96 1.06 16.01
C PRO A 70 -13.65 0.52 17.40
N VAL A 71 -14.25 1.12 18.43
CA VAL A 71 -14.14 0.72 19.83
C VAL A 71 -15.52 0.67 20.46
N TRP A 72 -15.89 -0.45 21.06
CA TRP A 72 -17.17 -0.61 21.75
C TRP A 72 -17.17 0.07 23.11
N SER A 73 -18.30 0.71 23.46
CA SER A 73 -18.56 1.10 24.85
C SER A 73 -18.70 -0.13 25.74
N PRO A 74 -18.41 -0.03 27.06
CA PRO A 74 -18.51 -1.17 27.96
C PRO A 74 -19.87 -1.86 27.99
N ASP A 75 -20.96 -1.10 27.78
CA ASP A 75 -22.31 -1.65 27.72
C ASP A 75 -22.72 -2.18 26.35
N GLY A 76 -21.86 -2.05 25.34
CA GLY A 76 -22.09 -2.49 23.96
C GLY A 76 -23.09 -1.63 23.17
N ARG A 77 -23.50 -0.47 23.69
CA ARG A 77 -24.54 0.37 23.05
C ARG A 77 -23.99 1.42 22.10
N GLN A 78 -22.70 1.73 22.20
CA GLN A 78 -22.05 2.75 21.37
C GLN A 78 -20.76 2.20 20.77
N ILE A 79 -20.37 2.78 19.62
CA ILE A 79 -19.07 2.58 18.97
C ILE A 79 -18.43 3.96 18.82
N ALA A 80 -17.20 4.12 19.36
CA ALA A 80 -16.33 5.22 19.02
C ALA A 80 -15.43 4.83 17.85
N PHE A 81 -15.12 5.76 16.96
CA PHE A 81 -14.28 5.53 15.78
C PHE A 81 -13.60 6.81 15.33
N SER A 82 -12.58 6.71 14.52
CA SER A 82 -11.96 7.85 13.85
C SER A 82 -12.56 8.06 12.46
N SER A 83 -12.71 9.34 12.05
CA SER A 83 -13.18 9.71 10.71
C SER A 83 -12.51 10.99 10.22
N ASP A 84 -12.11 11.02 8.94
CA ASP A 84 -11.49 12.19 8.30
C ASP A 84 -12.48 13.13 7.59
N ARG A 85 -13.79 12.99 7.85
CA ARG A 85 -14.87 13.75 7.20
C ARG A 85 -14.78 15.28 7.35
N HIS A 86 -13.93 15.76 8.23
CA HIS A 86 -13.65 17.19 8.43
C HIS A 86 -12.21 17.57 8.12
N GLY A 87 -11.47 16.70 7.39
CA GLY A 87 -10.14 17.01 6.87
C GLY A 87 -9.00 16.23 7.50
N ASN A 88 -9.07 15.90 8.76
CA ASN A 88 -8.16 15.00 9.48
C ASN A 88 -8.98 14.02 10.32
N ALA A 89 -8.31 12.98 10.83
CA ALA A 89 -8.99 11.98 11.65
C ALA A 89 -9.35 12.57 13.01
N ASP A 90 -10.66 12.70 13.27
CA ASP A 90 -11.24 13.08 14.55
C ASP A 90 -11.96 11.89 15.20
N VAL A 91 -12.17 11.95 16.51
CA VAL A 91 -12.94 10.94 17.24
C VAL A 91 -14.44 11.25 17.15
N PHE A 92 -15.19 10.24 16.75
CA PHE A 92 -16.66 10.23 16.71
C PHE A 92 -17.21 9.13 17.60
N VAL A 93 -18.47 9.28 17.99
CA VAL A 93 -19.26 8.24 18.67
C VAL A 93 -20.63 8.12 18.00
N MET A 94 -21.12 6.89 17.85
CA MET A 94 -22.46 6.59 17.31
C MET A 94 -23.12 5.43 18.08
N PRO A 95 -24.46 5.26 17.96
CA PRO A 95 -25.12 4.05 18.45
C PRO A 95 -24.53 2.80 17.78
N ALA A 96 -24.49 1.69 18.51
CA ALA A 96 -23.90 0.43 18.04
C ALA A 96 -24.61 -0.21 16.83
N ASP A 97 -25.87 0.13 16.62
CA ASP A 97 -26.68 -0.32 15.48
C ASP A 97 -26.70 0.71 14.32
N GLY A 98 -25.81 1.72 14.38
CA GLY A 98 -25.71 2.77 13.38
C GLY A 98 -26.56 4.01 13.72
N GLY A 99 -26.54 4.98 12.83
CA GLY A 99 -27.26 6.23 12.99
C GLY A 99 -26.32 7.44 13.00
N ARG A 100 -26.81 8.58 13.50
CA ARG A 100 -26.04 9.82 13.49
C ARG A 100 -24.83 9.73 14.42
N ALA A 101 -23.64 9.93 13.85
CA ALA A 101 -22.40 10.05 14.61
C ALA A 101 -22.24 11.48 15.17
N LEU A 102 -21.79 11.58 16.42
CA LEU A 102 -21.43 12.82 17.09
C LEU A 102 -19.91 12.98 17.05
N ARG A 103 -19.41 14.10 16.52
CA ARG A 103 -17.99 14.48 16.58
C ARG A 103 -17.63 14.89 18.01
N LEU A 104 -16.60 14.26 18.58
CA LEU A 104 -16.15 14.52 19.95
C LEU A 104 -14.92 15.43 20.00
N THR A 105 -14.08 15.40 18.96
CA THR A 105 -12.80 16.12 18.94
C THR A 105 -12.66 16.98 17.68
N TYR A 106 -11.80 18.01 17.74
CA TYR A 106 -11.73 19.08 16.73
C TYR A 106 -10.31 19.59 16.51
N ASN A 107 -9.28 18.87 16.94
CA ASN A 107 -7.89 19.28 16.76
C ASN A 107 -7.41 19.00 15.34
N SER A 108 -6.43 19.75 14.85
CA SER A 108 -5.79 19.51 13.55
C SER A 108 -4.85 18.30 13.53
N SER A 109 -4.53 17.73 14.69
CA SER A 109 -3.80 16.46 14.79
C SER A 109 -4.74 15.28 14.56
N ALA A 110 -4.23 14.20 13.99
CA ALA A 110 -4.99 12.96 13.90
C ALA A 110 -5.26 12.39 15.30
N GLU A 111 -6.49 11.98 15.54
CA GLU A 111 -6.99 11.49 16.81
C GLU A 111 -7.57 10.08 16.62
N THR A 112 -7.07 9.11 17.38
CA THR A 112 -7.42 7.69 17.22
C THR A 112 -7.99 7.14 18.52
N PRO A 113 -9.26 6.72 18.57
CA PRO A 113 -9.85 6.13 19.77
C PRO A 113 -9.19 4.80 20.10
N THR A 114 -8.98 4.53 21.38
CA THR A 114 -8.33 3.31 21.86
C THR A 114 -9.17 2.53 22.86
N ALA A 115 -9.95 3.19 23.72
CA ALA A 115 -10.82 2.57 24.71
C ALA A 115 -11.93 3.52 25.14
N PHE A 116 -12.98 3.00 25.78
CA PHE A 116 -13.84 3.78 26.66
C PHE A 116 -13.34 3.69 28.10
N THR A 117 -13.68 4.69 28.91
CA THR A 117 -13.55 4.55 30.35
C THR A 117 -14.45 3.41 30.87
N PRO A 118 -14.11 2.74 31.98
CA PRO A 118 -14.92 1.63 32.52
C PRO A 118 -16.39 1.97 32.80
N ASP A 119 -16.67 3.24 33.11
CA ASP A 119 -18.03 3.76 33.33
C ASP A 119 -18.76 4.15 32.03
N GLY A 120 -18.09 4.02 30.88
CA GLY A 120 -18.66 4.35 29.57
C GLY A 120 -18.87 5.83 29.28
N LYS A 121 -18.47 6.75 30.19
CA LYS A 121 -18.78 8.19 30.07
C LYS A 121 -17.79 8.97 29.20
N SER A 122 -16.61 8.41 28.93
CA SER A 122 -15.59 9.07 28.13
C SER A 122 -14.90 8.08 27.18
N VAL A 123 -14.38 8.60 26.07
CA VAL A 123 -13.53 7.89 25.12
C VAL A 123 -12.08 8.29 25.38
N LEU A 124 -11.19 7.30 25.48
CA LEU A 124 -9.75 7.49 25.43
C LEU A 124 -9.28 7.47 23.98
N PHE A 125 -8.39 8.38 23.65
CA PHE A 125 -7.80 8.44 22.32
C PHE A 125 -6.33 8.84 22.34
N ASN A 126 -5.61 8.44 21.33
CA ASN A 126 -4.21 8.82 21.09
C ASN A 126 -4.16 10.00 20.13
N ALA A 127 -3.34 11.01 20.45
CA ALA A 127 -3.09 12.18 19.61
C ALA A 127 -1.72 12.79 19.86
N SER A 128 -1.17 13.47 18.85
CA SER A 128 0.00 14.34 18.97
C SER A 128 -0.46 15.80 18.92
N ILE A 129 -1.07 16.28 19.99
CA ILE A 129 -1.57 17.65 20.08
C ILE A 129 -0.40 18.59 20.30
N GLN A 130 -0.25 19.60 19.44
CA GLN A 130 0.81 20.59 19.55
C GLN A 130 0.66 21.39 20.85
N LYS A 131 1.73 21.41 21.64
CA LYS A 131 1.85 22.16 22.89
C LYS A 131 2.63 23.45 22.66
N GLN A 132 2.70 24.29 23.69
CA GLN A 132 3.61 25.42 23.70
C GLN A 132 5.06 24.93 23.55
N ALA A 133 5.91 25.71 22.86
CA ALA A 133 7.29 25.32 22.54
C ALA A 133 8.08 24.91 23.80
N GLU A 134 7.85 25.58 24.92
CA GLU A 134 8.51 25.31 26.21
C GLU A 134 8.12 23.96 26.83
N SER A 135 7.00 23.40 26.39
CA SER A 135 6.48 22.12 26.90
C SER A 135 6.75 20.95 25.95
N MET A 136 7.37 21.21 24.80
CA MET A 136 7.68 20.17 23.81
C MET A 136 8.93 19.40 24.19
N LEU A 137 8.75 18.18 24.70
CA LEU A 137 9.87 17.23 24.89
C LEU A 137 10.34 16.60 23.59
N PHE A 138 9.45 16.48 22.62
CA PHE A 138 9.73 15.90 21.30
C PHE A 138 9.12 16.78 20.21
N SER A 139 9.95 17.23 19.29
CA SER A 139 9.56 18.13 18.18
C SER A 139 8.75 17.44 17.07
N HIS A 140 8.57 16.13 17.13
CA HIS A 140 8.01 15.35 16.02
C HIS A 140 6.73 14.61 16.41
N ARG A 141 5.80 14.50 15.46
CA ARG A 141 4.49 13.80 15.57
C ARG A 141 4.61 12.28 15.81
N SER A 142 5.79 11.72 16.01
CA SER A 142 6.04 10.29 16.17
C SER A 142 5.56 9.71 17.51
N MET A 143 5.32 10.57 18.51
CA MET A 143 4.89 10.16 19.84
C MET A 143 3.50 10.71 20.10
N THR A 144 2.55 9.82 20.32
CA THR A 144 1.18 10.16 20.71
C THR A 144 1.05 10.10 22.23
N GLU A 145 0.19 10.95 22.78
CA GLU A 145 -0.21 10.95 24.18
C GLU A 145 -1.65 10.47 24.32
N VAL A 146 -2.07 10.15 25.52
CA VAL A 146 -3.44 9.67 25.79
C VAL A 146 -4.29 10.81 26.33
N TYR A 147 -5.40 11.03 25.69
CA TYR A 147 -6.42 12.01 26.06
C TYR A 147 -7.75 11.32 26.35
N THR A 148 -8.62 12.00 27.06
CA THR A 148 -10.03 11.61 27.27
C THR A 148 -10.94 12.73 26.80
N VAL A 149 -12.09 12.35 26.25
CA VAL A 149 -13.20 13.26 25.92
C VAL A 149 -14.53 12.62 26.32
N SER A 150 -15.45 13.41 26.86
CA SER A 150 -16.80 12.93 27.22
C SER A 150 -17.54 12.45 25.97
N VAL A 151 -18.33 11.38 26.08
CA VAL A 151 -19.23 10.90 25.01
C VAL A 151 -20.30 11.94 24.63
N ALA A 152 -20.55 12.92 25.48
CA ALA A 152 -21.42 14.08 25.21
C ALA A 152 -20.69 15.24 24.52
N GLY A 153 -19.38 15.07 24.23
CA GLY A 153 -18.51 16.11 23.70
C GLY A 153 -17.91 16.99 24.81
N GLY A 154 -17.24 18.05 24.41
CA GLY A 154 -16.58 18.99 25.31
C GLY A 154 -15.07 19.05 25.08
N ARG A 155 -14.34 19.65 26.01
CA ARG A 155 -12.88 19.82 25.88
C ARG A 155 -12.15 18.51 26.21
N PRO A 156 -11.28 18.00 25.33
CA PRO A 156 -10.41 16.91 25.66
C PRO A 156 -9.45 17.22 26.82
N VAL A 157 -9.16 16.22 27.64
CA VAL A 157 -8.26 16.34 28.78
C VAL A 157 -7.14 15.30 28.62
N GLN A 158 -5.90 15.72 28.77
CA GLN A 158 -4.76 14.82 28.77
C GLN A 158 -4.82 13.91 30.00
N MET A 159 -4.77 12.59 29.76
CA MET A 159 -4.73 11.56 30.79
C MET A 159 -3.31 11.11 31.11
N LEU A 160 -2.53 10.82 30.07
CA LEU A 160 -1.12 10.42 30.17
C LEU A 160 -0.26 11.15 29.15
N GLY A 161 0.89 11.64 29.60
CA GLY A 161 1.96 12.10 28.71
C GLY A 161 2.86 10.97 28.19
N THR A 162 2.73 9.77 28.77
CA THR A 162 3.45 8.58 28.30
C THR A 162 2.77 8.04 27.04
N PRO A 163 3.53 7.76 25.96
CA PRO A 163 2.98 7.10 24.78
C PRO A 163 2.47 5.70 25.14
N ALA A 164 1.16 5.54 25.18
CA ALA A 164 0.45 4.31 25.51
C ALA A 164 -0.59 4.00 24.45
N GLU A 165 -0.55 2.81 23.89
CA GLU A 165 -1.45 2.35 22.81
C GLU A 165 -2.14 1.04 23.22
N ALA A 166 -3.20 0.65 22.52
CA ALA A 166 -3.95 -0.59 22.75
C ALA A 166 -4.34 -0.79 24.22
N ILE A 167 -5.03 0.19 24.78
CA ILE A 167 -5.39 0.24 26.21
C ILE A 167 -6.50 -0.77 26.53
N SER A 168 -6.33 -1.53 27.62
CA SER A 168 -7.31 -2.48 28.17
C SER A 168 -7.39 -2.29 29.69
N PHE A 169 -8.55 -1.89 30.20
CA PHE A 169 -8.76 -1.74 31.64
C PHE A 169 -8.94 -3.07 32.35
N THR A 170 -8.44 -3.14 33.59
CA THR A 170 -8.81 -4.25 34.49
C THR A 170 -10.30 -4.21 34.81
N PRO A 171 -10.95 -5.36 35.10
CA PRO A 171 -12.40 -5.42 35.32
C PRO A 171 -12.91 -4.51 36.47
N ASP A 172 -12.08 -4.24 37.46
CA ASP A 172 -12.37 -3.31 38.57
C ASP A 172 -12.16 -1.82 38.20
N GLY A 173 -11.65 -1.55 36.98
CA GLY A 173 -11.37 -0.22 36.48
C GLY A 173 -10.26 0.55 37.19
N ARG A 174 -9.47 -0.11 38.07
CA ARG A 174 -8.41 0.56 38.84
C ARG A 174 -7.06 0.63 38.13
N GLN A 175 -6.86 -0.24 37.19
CA GLN A 175 -5.62 -0.34 36.44
C GLN A 175 -5.90 -0.49 34.94
N MET A 176 -4.92 -0.20 34.13
CA MET A 176 -4.98 -0.42 32.69
C MET A 176 -3.68 -1.05 32.18
N LEU A 177 -3.82 -2.03 31.30
CA LEU A 177 -2.75 -2.55 30.48
C LEU A 177 -2.62 -1.71 29.22
N TYR A 178 -1.41 -1.53 28.73
CA TYR A 178 -1.14 -0.86 27.47
C TYR A 178 0.16 -1.38 26.86
N GLN A 179 0.32 -1.21 25.57
CA GLN A 179 1.62 -1.32 24.91
C GLN A 179 2.28 0.04 24.88
N ASP A 180 3.58 0.10 25.15
CA ASP A 180 4.32 1.36 25.02
C ASP A 180 4.73 1.64 23.58
N ARG A 181 5.11 2.89 23.32
CA ARG A 181 5.75 3.33 22.09
C ARG A 181 7.00 4.10 22.41
N LYS A 182 8.15 3.54 22.08
CA LYS A 182 9.48 4.10 22.39
C LYS A 182 10.12 4.83 21.20
N GLY A 183 9.57 4.67 20.00
CA GLY A 183 10.14 5.27 18.79
C GLY A 183 9.18 5.22 17.59
N GLY A 184 9.67 5.66 16.44
CA GLY A 184 8.96 5.72 15.16
C GLY A 184 9.04 4.45 14.32
N GLU A 185 9.21 3.28 14.94
CA GLU A 185 9.29 2.02 14.19
C GLU A 185 8.00 1.65 13.49
N ASP A 186 8.17 1.03 12.33
CA ASP A 186 7.09 0.44 11.56
C ASP A 186 6.46 -0.73 12.32
N GLU A 187 5.16 -0.63 12.60
CA GLU A 187 4.41 -1.66 13.31
C GLU A 187 4.29 -2.97 12.53
N TRP A 188 4.55 -2.96 11.23
CA TRP A 188 4.49 -4.12 10.35
C TRP A 188 5.81 -4.90 10.28
N ARG A 189 6.88 -4.38 10.90
CA ARG A 189 8.20 -5.02 10.93
C ARG A 189 8.15 -6.33 11.72
N LYS A 190 8.72 -7.40 11.14
CA LYS A 190 8.89 -8.71 11.80
C LYS A 190 10.22 -8.78 12.56
N HIS A 191 10.25 -9.61 13.59
CA HIS A 191 11.47 -9.98 14.35
C HIS A 191 12.27 -8.79 14.88
N HIS A 192 11.55 -7.76 15.31
CA HIS A 192 12.15 -6.56 15.83
C HIS A 192 12.71 -6.81 17.24
N THR A 193 13.99 -6.55 17.46
CA THR A 193 14.71 -6.80 18.73
C THR A 193 15.52 -5.59 19.22
N SER A 194 15.30 -4.40 18.68
CA SER A 194 16.01 -3.19 19.10
C SER A 194 15.51 -2.66 20.47
N SER A 195 16.17 -1.64 20.99
CA SER A 195 15.79 -0.99 22.25
C SER A 195 14.43 -0.30 22.26
N ILE A 196 13.82 -0.11 21.08
CA ILE A 196 12.50 0.51 20.94
C ILE A 196 11.36 -0.48 20.70
N THR A 197 11.63 -1.79 20.89
CA THR A 197 10.57 -2.81 20.89
C THR A 197 9.52 -2.52 21.94
N ARG A 198 8.27 -2.77 21.60
CA ARG A 198 7.12 -2.55 22.49
C ARG A 198 7.07 -3.63 23.57
N ASP A 199 6.77 -3.19 24.78
CA ASP A 199 6.44 -4.02 25.92
C ASP A 199 5.01 -3.77 26.39
N ILE A 200 4.47 -4.71 27.16
CA ILE A 200 3.20 -4.55 27.86
C ILE A 200 3.47 -3.98 29.24
N TRP A 201 2.77 -2.91 29.56
CA TRP A 201 2.84 -2.21 30.83
C TRP A 201 1.51 -2.21 31.54
N LEU A 202 1.58 -2.14 32.86
CA LEU A 202 0.44 -1.91 33.74
C LEU A 202 0.56 -0.51 34.36
N TYR A 203 -0.52 0.25 34.29
CA TYR A 203 -0.65 1.55 34.94
C TYR A 203 -1.71 1.53 36.00
N ASP A 204 -1.36 1.91 37.23
CA ASP A 204 -2.28 2.05 38.35
C ASP A 204 -2.81 3.49 38.42
N LEU A 205 -4.12 3.66 38.22
CA LEU A 205 -4.79 4.96 38.13
C LEU A 205 -4.70 5.77 39.42
N LYS A 206 -4.66 5.11 40.58
CA LYS A 206 -4.61 5.77 41.89
C LYS A 206 -3.19 6.21 42.25
N THR A 207 -2.24 5.28 42.14
CA THR A 207 -0.84 5.53 42.52
C THR A 207 -0.01 6.17 41.41
N ARG A 208 -0.55 6.23 40.18
CA ARG A 208 0.14 6.69 38.95
C ARG A 208 1.42 5.94 38.65
N LYS A 209 1.54 4.70 39.13
CA LYS A 209 2.74 3.88 38.92
C LYS A 209 2.61 3.08 37.63
N HIS A 210 3.69 3.13 36.82
CA HIS A 210 3.87 2.25 35.66
C HIS A 210 4.74 1.04 36.04
N THR A 211 4.33 -0.14 35.60
CA THR A 211 5.05 -1.39 35.83
C THR A 211 5.20 -2.12 34.49
N ASN A 212 6.42 -2.33 34.03
CA ASN A 212 6.68 -3.13 32.83
C ASN A 212 6.43 -4.61 33.16
N ILE A 213 5.51 -5.24 32.41
CA ILE A 213 5.09 -6.62 32.63
C ILE A 213 5.90 -7.59 31.77
N THR A 214 6.22 -7.23 30.50
CA THR A 214 6.92 -8.11 29.57
C THR A 214 8.31 -7.58 29.25
N LYS A 215 9.32 -7.97 30.00
CA LYS A 215 10.70 -7.50 29.84
C LYS A 215 11.52 -8.47 28.98
N ARG A 216 11.39 -8.40 27.66
CA ARG A 216 12.17 -9.28 26.76
C ARG A 216 12.70 -8.52 25.53
N PRO A 217 13.78 -9.02 24.89
CA PRO A 217 14.13 -8.59 23.55
C PRO A 217 13.05 -9.05 22.57
N GLY A 218 12.43 -8.13 21.84
CA GLY A 218 11.36 -8.41 20.89
C GLY A 218 10.02 -7.82 21.33
N GLU A 219 9.07 -7.79 20.43
CA GLU A 219 7.81 -7.07 20.61
C GLU A 219 6.72 -7.90 21.27
N ASP A 220 6.02 -7.30 22.22
CA ASP A 220 4.78 -7.75 22.82
C ASP A 220 3.72 -6.66 22.69
N ARG A 221 2.54 -6.99 22.13
CA ARG A 221 1.53 -6.00 21.68
C ARG A 221 0.10 -6.38 22.04
N ASN A 222 -0.82 -5.41 21.92
CA ASN A 222 -2.27 -5.60 22.03
C ASN A 222 -2.72 -6.40 23.27
N PRO A 223 -2.41 -5.97 24.51
CA PRO A 223 -2.84 -6.68 25.70
C PRO A 223 -4.35 -6.58 25.88
N VAL A 224 -5.00 -7.70 26.17
CA VAL A 224 -6.40 -7.78 26.63
C VAL A 224 -6.50 -8.68 27.85
N ILE A 225 -7.43 -8.36 28.75
CA ILE A 225 -7.58 -9.09 30.02
C ILE A 225 -8.96 -9.74 30.11
N THR A 226 -9.02 -10.93 30.70
CA THR A 226 -10.27 -11.66 30.96
C THR A 226 -11.18 -10.91 31.92
N ALA A 227 -12.50 -11.15 31.83
CA ALA A 227 -13.49 -10.51 32.68
C ALA A 227 -13.33 -10.80 34.18
N ASP A 228 -12.67 -11.89 34.54
CA ASP A 228 -12.32 -12.24 35.94
C ASP A 228 -10.97 -11.62 36.38
N GLY A 229 -10.27 -10.92 35.49
CA GLY A 229 -8.99 -10.29 35.76
C GLY A 229 -7.81 -11.24 35.95
N LYS A 230 -7.95 -12.52 35.66
CA LYS A 230 -6.92 -13.54 35.99
C LYS A 230 -5.94 -13.84 34.86
N THR A 231 -6.32 -13.61 33.61
CA THR A 231 -5.49 -13.94 32.46
C THR A 231 -5.36 -12.76 31.52
N VAL A 232 -4.14 -12.49 31.08
CA VAL A 232 -3.86 -11.51 30.02
C VAL A 232 -3.52 -12.27 28.75
N TYR A 233 -4.18 -11.92 27.66
CA TYR A 233 -3.82 -12.33 26.30
C TYR A 233 -3.13 -11.18 25.59
N PHE A 234 -2.19 -11.51 24.70
CA PHE A 234 -1.40 -10.50 23.97
C PHE A 234 -0.80 -11.10 22.70
N LEU A 235 -0.30 -10.25 21.80
CA LEU A 235 0.39 -10.65 20.59
C LEU A 235 1.89 -10.64 20.80
N SER A 236 2.57 -11.73 20.38
CA SER A 236 4.03 -11.86 20.47
C SER A 236 4.57 -12.74 19.35
N GLU A 237 5.79 -12.48 18.92
CA GLU A 237 6.55 -13.33 17.98
C GLU A 237 7.71 -14.08 18.66
N ARG A 238 7.57 -14.38 19.96
CA ARG A 238 8.64 -14.93 20.82
C ARG A 238 9.19 -16.29 20.39
N ASP A 239 8.46 -17.05 19.60
CA ASP A 239 8.89 -18.36 19.09
C ASP A 239 9.66 -18.26 17.76
N GLY A 240 10.06 -17.05 17.36
CA GLY A 240 10.85 -16.80 16.15
C GLY A 240 10.09 -16.92 14.83
N GLY A 241 8.78 -17.13 14.90
CA GLY A 241 7.90 -17.21 13.74
C GLY A 241 7.24 -15.85 13.39
N THR A 242 5.93 -15.81 13.50
CA THR A 242 5.15 -14.58 13.32
C THR A 242 4.36 -14.25 14.58
N PHE A 243 3.72 -13.08 14.64
CA PHE A 243 2.86 -12.73 15.78
C PHE A 243 1.75 -13.76 15.97
N ASN A 244 1.68 -14.30 17.16
CA ASN A 244 0.64 -15.21 17.62
C ASN A 244 0.03 -14.69 18.92
N VAL A 245 -1.14 -15.23 19.30
CA VAL A 245 -1.74 -14.97 20.60
C VAL A 245 -1.04 -15.81 21.64
N TYR A 246 -0.60 -15.16 22.70
CA TYR A 246 -0.06 -15.76 23.93
C TYR A 246 -0.90 -15.36 25.13
N SER A 247 -0.78 -16.09 26.21
CA SER A 247 -1.41 -15.77 27.49
C SER A 247 -0.45 -15.96 28.66
N PHE A 248 -0.68 -15.20 29.72
CA PHE A 248 -0.05 -15.39 31.02
C PHE A 248 -1.05 -15.08 32.16
N PRO A 249 -0.87 -15.65 33.37
CA PRO A 249 -1.63 -15.25 34.54
C PRO A 249 -1.42 -13.75 34.81
N ALA A 250 -2.48 -13.02 35.06
CA ALA A 250 -2.40 -11.60 35.31
C ALA A 250 -1.34 -11.29 36.39
N MET A 251 -0.53 -10.26 36.14
CA MET A 251 0.60 -9.82 36.99
C MET A 251 1.81 -10.77 37.06
N ASN A 252 1.80 -11.90 36.31
CA ASN A 252 2.93 -12.82 36.25
C ASN A 252 3.23 -13.27 34.81
N ALA A 253 4.01 -12.49 34.08
CA ALA A 253 4.40 -12.77 32.70
C ALA A 253 5.60 -13.72 32.56
N SER A 254 6.06 -14.38 33.63
CA SER A 254 7.28 -15.18 33.61
C SER A 254 7.21 -16.43 32.74
N LYS A 255 6.02 -16.95 32.45
CA LYS A 255 5.79 -18.16 31.64
C LYS A 255 4.60 -17.97 30.69
N PRO A 256 4.72 -17.19 29.62
CA PRO A 256 3.66 -17.08 28.64
C PRO A 256 3.47 -18.41 27.88
N THR A 257 2.21 -18.74 27.62
CA THR A 257 1.80 -19.93 26.87
C THR A 257 1.21 -19.53 25.53
N ALA A 258 1.61 -20.20 24.44
CA ALA A 258 1.05 -19.99 23.13
C ALA A 258 -0.42 -20.44 23.06
N VAL A 259 -1.28 -19.61 22.53
CA VAL A 259 -2.72 -19.85 22.33
C VAL A 259 -3.03 -20.15 20.87
N THR A 260 -2.23 -19.59 19.95
CA THR A 260 -2.27 -19.87 18.51
C THR A 260 -0.87 -20.24 18.02
N ALA A 261 -0.78 -20.89 16.85
CA ALA A 261 0.48 -21.39 16.29
C ALA A 261 0.54 -21.18 14.75
N TYR A 262 0.19 -19.99 14.29
CA TYR A 262 0.30 -19.61 12.89
C TYR A 262 1.76 -19.41 12.49
N ARG A 263 2.11 -19.64 11.21
CA ARG A 263 3.50 -19.57 10.72
C ARG A 263 3.70 -18.54 9.63
N ASP A 264 2.71 -18.34 8.74
CA ASP A 264 2.90 -17.60 7.50
C ASP A 264 2.65 -16.09 7.68
N TYR A 265 1.54 -15.72 8.33
CA TYR A 265 1.12 -14.35 8.53
C TYR A 265 0.97 -13.98 10.00
N PRO A 266 1.08 -12.70 10.37
CA PRO A 266 0.89 -12.26 11.76
C PRO A 266 -0.59 -12.20 12.14
N VAL A 267 -0.88 -12.58 13.37
CA VAL A 267 -2.13 -12.25 14.03
C VAL A 267 -2.16 -10.76 14.36
N ARG A 268 -3.30 -10.10 14.14
CA ARG A 268 -3.51 -8.65 14.36
C ARG A 268 -4.83 -8.37 15.07
N PHE A 269 -4.97 -7.15 15.60
CA PHE A 269 -6.22 -6.58 16.15
C PHE A 269 -6.89 -7.46 17.21
N LEU A 270 -6.11 -8.00 18.15
CA LEU A 270 -6.63 -8.85 19.22
C LEU A 270 -7.63 -8.10 20.10
N SER A 271 -8.78 -8.69 20.33
CA SER A 271 -9.82 -8.21 21.25
C SER A 271 -10.48 -9.37 21.99
N ILE A 272 -11.21 -9.08 23.07
CA ILE A 272 -11.83 -10.06 23.95
C ILE A 272 -13.22 -9.60 24.38
N SER A 273 -14.17 -10.52 24.46
CA SER A 273 -15.50 -10.30 25.05
C SER A 273 -15.55 -10.68 26.54
N ARG A 274 -16.65 -10.39 27.22
CA ARG A 274 -16.83 -10.72 28.64
C ARG A 274 -16.90 -12.23 28.91
N ASP A 275 -17.31 -13.03 27.95
CA ASP A 275 -17.29 -14.49 28.03
C ASP A 275 -15.91 -15.10 27.68
N ASN A 276 -14.88 -14.25 27.57
CA ASN A 276 -13.51 -14.60 27.24
C ASN A 276 -13.33 -15.14 25.80
N THR A 277 -14.24 -14.88 24.89
CA THR A 277 -14.07 -15.17 23.48
C THR A 277 -13.08 -14.18 22.85
N LEU A 278 -12.02 -14.70 22.23
CA LEU A 278 -11.04 -13.90 21.51
C LEU A 278 -11.50 -13.66 20.06
N CYS A 279 -11.24 -12.45 19.57
CA CYS A 279 -11.39 -12.09 18.19
C CYS A 279 -10.10 -11.41 17.70
N TYR A 280 -9.66 -11.78 16.51
CA TYR A 280 -8.45 -11.25 15.88
C TYR A 280 -8.50 -11.45 14.36
N THR A 281 -7.56 -10.85 13.63
CA THR A 281 -7.38 -11.15 12.20
C THR A 281 -6.15 -12.01 11.97
N TYR A 282 -6.26 -12.86 10.96
CA TYR A 282 -5.16 -13.60 10.37
C TYR A 282 -5.37 -13.67 8.86
N ASP A 283 -4.36 -13.37 8.07
CA ASP A 283 -4.41 -13.33 6.60
C ASP A 283 -5.59 -12.51 6.02
N GLY A 284 -5.91 -11.38 6.67
CA GLY A 284 -7.00 -10.50 6.24
C GLY A 284 -8.41 -10.95 6.63
N ASP A 285 -8.58 -12.13 7.20
CA ASP A 285 -9.85 -12.68 7.67
C ASP A 285 -10.02 -12.53 9.18
N ILE A 286 -11.27 -12.51 9.65
CA ILE A 286 -11.60 -12.49 11.08
C ILE A 286 -11.63 -13.92 11.62
N TYR A 287 -11.06 -14.11 12.79
CA TYR A 287 -11.10 -15.36 13.54
C TYR A 287 -11.70 -15.19 14.92
N ILE A 288 -12.53 -16.12 15.31
CA ILE A 288 -13.14 -16.23 16.65
C ILE A 288 -12.58 -17.46 17.34
N LYS A 289 -12.13 -17.29 18.59
CA LYS A 289 -11.61 -18.37 19.39
C LYS A 289 -12.22 -18.37 20.79
N LYS A 290 -13.11 -19.31 21.05
CA LYS A 290 -13.66 -19.57 22.38
C LYS A 290 -12.64 -20.32 23.23
N GLN A 291 -12.74 -20.17 24.55
CA GLN A 291 -11.90 -20.89 25.49
C GLN A 291 -12.07 -22.42 25.31
N GLY A 292 -10.97 -23.14 25.22
CA GLY A 292 -10.98 -24.59 25.02
C GLY A 292 -11.32 -25.09 23.60
N ALA A 293 -11.70 -24.20 22.69
CA ALA A 293 -12.04 -24.55 21.30
C ALA A 293 -10.94 -24.15 20.31
N GLY A 294 -10.96 -24.72 19.11
CA GLY A 294 -10.15 -24.28 17.98
C GLY A 294 -10.56 -22.89 17.50
N ALA A 295 -9.64 -22.19 16.83
CA ALA A 295 -9.98 -20.93 16.15
C ALA A 295 -10.87 -21.22 14.93
N GLN A 296 -11.92 -20.42 14.75
CA GLN A 296 -12.84 -20.52 13.63
C GLN A 296 -12.77 -19.24 12.80
N ARG A 297 -12.59 -19.38 11.48
CA ARG A 297 -12.68 -18.30 10.52
C ARG A 297 -14.14 -17.83 10.42
N LEU A 298 -14.34 -16.52 10.46
CA LEU A 298 -15.64 -15.90 10.32
C LEU A 298 -15.86 -15.55 8.85
N ALA A 299 -16.77 -16.25 8.19
CA ALA A 299 -17.15 -15.91 6.81
C ALA A 299 -18.00 -14.63 6.83
N VAL A 300 -17.51 -13.58 6.19
CA VAL A 300 -18.16 -12.27 6.14
C VAL A 300 -18.52 -11.92 4.71
N SER A 301 -19.80 -11.72 4.44
CA SER A 301 -20.29 -11.23 3.15
C SER A 301 -20.73 -9.77 3.26
N ILE A 302 -20.47 -8.99 2.23
CA ILE A 302 -20.89 -7.58 2.15
C ILE A 302 -21.80 -7.43 0.95
N THR A 303 -23.06 -7.04 1.20
CA THR A 303 -24.01 -6.69 0.14
C THR A 303 -23.75 -5.26 -0.31
N ARG A 304 -23.54 -5.06 -1.59
CA ARG A 304 -23.32 -3.75 -2.23
C ARG A 304 -24.30 -3.58 -3.38
N ASP A 305 -24.88 -2.39 -3.44
CA ASP A 305 -25.75 -1.92 -4.53
C ASP A 305 -25.22 -0.58 -5.06
N ASP A 306 -23.87 -0.47 -5.16
CA ASP A 306 -23.18 0.77 -5.54
C ASP A 306 -22.25 0.57 -6.75
N GLU A 307 -22.43 -0.49 -7.52
CA GLU A 307 -21.50 -0.87 -8.61
C GLU A 307 -21.41 0.17 -9.72
N ASP A 308 -22.46 0.93 -9.96
CA ASP A 308 -22.51 1.94 -11.02
C ASP A 308 -22.71 3.38 -10.50
N ILE A 309 -22.48 3.63 -9.23
CA ILE A 309 -22.65 4.98 -8.66
C ILE A 309 -21.50 5.89 -9.09
N ILE A 310 -21.84 7.02 -9.70
CA ILE A 310 -20.91 8.13 -9.89
C ILE A 310 -20.70 8.80 -8.53
N ALA A 311 -19.53 8.60 -7.94
CA ALA A 311 -19.16 9.21 -6.67
C ALA A 311 -18.17 10.37 -6.88
N THR A 312 -18.32 11.43 -6.10
CA THR A 312 -17.29 12.46 -6.00
C THR A 312 -16.22 11.97 -5.03
N LEU A 313 -15.04 11.65 -5.54
CA LEU A 313 -13.90 11.23 -4.74
C LEU A 313 -13.02 12.44 -4.42
N THR A 314 -12.73 12.61 -3.14
CA THR A 314 -11.64 13.50 -2.73
C THR A 314 -10.34 12.70 -2.81
N PRO A 315 -9.34 13.13 -3.61
CA PRO A 315 -8.13 12.32 -3.90
C PRO A 315 -7.17 12.15 -2.72
N ARG A 316 -7.55 12.51 -1.50
CA ARG A 316 -6.75 12.24 -0.30
C ARG A 316 -6.65 10.73 -0.09
N GLY A 317 -5.40 10.24 -0.05
CA GLY A 317 -5.12 8.83 0.07
C GLY A 317 -5.12 8.04 -1.25
N ALA A 318 -5.22 8.69 -2.40
CA ALA A 318 -4.95 8.05 -3.68
C ALA A 318 -3.48 7.61 -3.75
N SER A 319 -3.22 6.42 -4.26
CA SER A 319 -1.89 5.84 -4.39
C SER A 319 -1.74 5.11 -5.72
N GLY A 320 -0.52 4.68 -6.04
CA GLY A 320 -0.25 3.85 -7.21
C GLY A 320 -0.70 4.46 -8.53
N ALA A 321 -0.52 5.76 -8.71
CA ALA A 321 -0.96 6.45 -9.92
C ALA A 321 -0.17 6.00 -11.15
N ALA A 322 -0.87 5.81 -12.28
CA ALA A 322 -0.30 5.55 -13.59
C ALA A 322 -0.93 6.45 -14.63
N VAL A 323 -0.12 6.98 -15.53
CA VAL A 323 -0.55 7.85 -16.63
C VAL A 323 -0.44 7.09 -17.95
N SER A 324 -1.46 7.17 -18.82
CA SER A 324 -1.39 6.60 -20.17
C SER A 324 -0.29 7.29 -20.99
N ARG A 325 0.29 6.59 -21.98
CA ARG A 325 1.40 7.09 -22.78
C ARG A 325 1.09 8.41 -23.52
N ASP A 326 -0.16 8.65 -23.84
CA ASP A 326 -0.63 9.89 -24.48
C ASP A 326 -0.99 11.00 -23.47
N GLY A 327 -0.83 10.76 -22.17
CA GLY A 327 -1.09 11.70 -21.09
C GLY A 327 -2.57 11.96 -20.79
N LYS A 328 -3.50 11.25 -21.45
CA LYS A 328 -4.94 11.59 -21.39
C LYS A 328 -5.72 10.85 -20.32
N GLN A 329 -5.21 9.75 -19.81
CA GLN A 329 -5.86 8.95 -18.78
C GLN A 329 -4.93 8.79 -17.58
N ILE A 330 -5.51 8.84 -16.39
CA ILE A 330 -4.80 8.62 -15.13
C ILE A 330 -5.56 7.52 -14.39
N ALA A 331 -4.90 6.40 -14.13
CA ALA A 331 -5.39 5.36 -13.24
C ALA A 331 -4.78 5.56 -11.85
N PHE A 332 -5.54 5.32 -10.80
CA PHE A 332 -5.08 5.42 -9.41
C PHE A 332 -5.85 4.45 -8.51
N VAL A 333 -5.28 4.15 -7.35
CA VAL A 333 -5.90 3.30 -6.34
C VAL A 333 -6.48 4.15 -5.23
N SER A 334 -7.73 3.90 -4.89
CA SER A 334 -8.37 4.48 -3.71
C SER A 334 -9.16 3.40 -2.98
N ARG A 335 -8.93 3.26 -1.68
CA ARG A 335 -9.60 2.27 -0.82
C ARG A 335 -9.51 0.83 -1.35
N GLY A 336 -8.40 0.48 -1.99
CA GLY A 336 -8.17 -0.85 -2.56
C GLY A 336 -8.88 -1.12 -3.88
N GLU A 337 -9.47 -0.12 -4.51
CA GLU A 337 -10.08 -0.22 -5.84
C GLU A 337 -9.35 0.67 -6.85
N ILE A 338 -9.39 0.29 -8.12
CA ILE A 338 -8.80 1.06 -9.21
C ILE A 338 -9.86 1.99 -9.82
N PHE A 339 -9.46 3.24 -9.98
CA PHE A 339 -10.22 4.28 -10.66
C PHE A 339 -9.44 4.79 -11.86
N VAL A 340 -10.17 5.23 -12.90
CA VAL A 340 -9.58 5.89 -14.06
C VAL A 340 -10.31 7.20 -14.33
N THR A 341 -9.53 8.27 -14.42
CA THR A 341 -10.00 9.60 -14.81
C THR A 341 -9.35 10.05 -16.11
N VAL A 342 -9.84 11.13 -16.73
CA VAL A 342 -9.29 11.75 -17.94
C VAL A 342 -8.83 13.17 -17.64
N ASP A 343 -7.79 13.62 -18.33
CA ASP A 343 -7.10 14.89 -18.09
C ASP A 343 -8.00 16.14 -18.24
N LYS A 344 -8.98 16.09 -19.16
CA LYS A 344 -9.80 17.25 -19.53
C LYS A 344 -11.15 17.34 -18.84
N TYR A 345 -11.59 16.27 -18.20
CA TYR A 345 -12.93 16.17 -17.64
C TYR A 345 -12.88 15.60 -16.23
N SER A 346 -13.83 15.97 -15.40
CA SER A 346 -13.96 15.44 -14.04
C SER A 346 -14.53 14.01 -13.99
N THR A 347 -14.85 13.41 -15.14
CA THR A 347 -15.40 12.05 -15.20
C THR A 347 -14.37 11.05 -14.69
N THR A 348 -14.70 10.38 -13.61
CA THR A 348 -13.89 9.33 -13.01
C THR A 348 -14.73 8.06 -12.91
N ARG A 349 -14.19 6.95 -13.37
CA ARG A 349 -14.83 5.65 -13.29
C ARG A 349 -14.11 4.76 -12.30
N GLN A 350 -14.85 4.14 -11.40
CA GLN A 350 -14.36 2.99 -10.66
C GLN A 350 -14.28 1.81 -11.63
N LEU A 351 -13.08 1.24 -11.77
CA LEU A 351 -12.82 0.17 -12.74
C LEU A 351 -13.02 -1.22 -12.14
N THR A 352 -12.66 -1.38 -10.87
CA THR A 352 -12.76 -2.64 -10.14
C THR A 352 -13.80 -2.54 -9.02
N HIS A 353 -14.56 -3.63 -8.80
CA HIS A 353 -15.66 -3.70 -7.84
C HIS A 353 -15.56 -5.03 -7.08
N THR A 354 -14.45 -5.26 -6.37
CA THR A 354 -14.21 -6.54 -5.72
C THR A 354 -14.15 -6.43 -4.21
N ALA A 355 -14.31 -7.55 -3.54
CA ALA A 355 -14.10 -7.64 -2.10
C ALA A 355 -12.62 -7.65 -1.70
N ALA A 356 -11.71 -7.76 -2.67
CA ALA A 356 -10.27 -7.83 -2.49
C ALA A 356 -9.60 -6.46 -2.68
N ALA A 357 -8.31 -6.38 -2.39
CA ALA A 357 -7.52 -5.20 -2.67
C ALA A 357 -6.89 -5.27 -4.06
N GLU A 358 -6.94 -4.17 -4.78
CA GLU A 358 -6.23 -3.94 -6.04
C GLU A 358 -5.12 -2.90 -5.84
N ALA A 359 -4.04 -3.05 -6.62
CA ALA A 359 -2.85 -2.20 -6.50
C ALA A 359 -2.10 -2.07 -7.84
N THR A 360 -1.22 -1.08 -7.90
CA THR A 360 -0.17 -0.92 -8.92
C THR A 360 -0.66 -1.02 -10.37
N PRO A 361 -1.62 -0.16 -10.79
CA PRO A 361 -2.10 -0.15 -12.17
C PRO A 361 -1.00 0.28 -13.15
N SER A 362 -1.02 -0.26 -14.38
CA SER A 362 -0.13 0.12 -15.48
C SER A 362 -0.84 0.02 -16.82
N PHE A 363 -0.83 1.09 -17.61
CA PHE A 363 -1.46 1.12 -18.94
C PHE A 363 -0.63 0.36 -19.98
N SER A 364 -1.33 -0.28 -20.93
CA SER A 364 -0.73 -0.70 -22.17
C SER A 364 -0.26 0.50 -23.01
N PRO A 365 0.71 0.33 -23.92
CA PRO A 365 1.23 1.43 -24.74
C PRO A 365 0.17 2.15 -25.58
N ASP A 366 -0.91 1.47 -25.94
CA ASP A 366 -2.05 2.03 -26.68
C ASP A 366 -3.13 2.64 -25.78
N GLY A 367 -2.97 2.57 -24.45
CA GLY A 367 -3.91 3.10 -23.46
C GLY A 367 -5.25 2.35 -23.37
N ARG A 368 -5.40 1.19 -24.05
CA ARG A 368 -6.67 0.44 -24.15
C ARG A 368 -6.77 -0.74 -23.20
N SER A 369 -5.67 -1.10 -22.56
CA SER A 369 -5.65 -2.11 -21.50
C SER A 369 -4.93 -1.56 -20.27
N LEU A 370 -5.32 -2.05 -19.11
CA LEU A 370 -4.71 -1.75 -17.83
C LEU A 370 -4.40 -3.07 -17.13
N VAL A 371 -3.15 -3.30 -16.73
CA VAL A 371 -2.78 -4.41 -15.85
C VAL A 371 -2.64 -3.91 -14.43
N TYR A 372 -2.95 -4.75 -13.47
CA TYR A 372 -2.89 -4.43 -12.05
C TYR A 372 -2.75 -5.69 -11.21
N SER A 373 -2.36 -5.51 -9.96
CA SER A 373 -2.33 -6.57 -8.96
C SER A 373 -3.67 -6.66 -8.25
N SER A 374 -4.17 -7.87 -7.99
CA SER A 374 -5.37 -8.12 -7.19
C SER A 374 -5.15 -9.30 -6.24
N TYR A 375 -5.69 -9.19 -5.01
CA TYR A 375 -5.56 -10.21 -3.95
C TYR A 375 -6.79 -11.13 -3.85
N ARG A 376 -7.51 -11.35 -4.95
CA ARG A 376 -8.80 -12.08 -4.95
C ARG A 376 -8.72 -13.54 -4.54
N ASP A 377 -7.58 -14.17 -4.77
CA ASP A 377 -7.41 -15.61 -4.58
C ASP A 377 -6.53 -15.97 -3.36
N GLY A 378 -6.40 -15.06 -2.40
CA GLY A 378 -5.51 -15.23 -1.25
C GLY A 378 -4.04 -14.97 -1.55
N HIS A 379 -3.71 -14.66 -2.80
CA HIS A 379 -2.39 -14.27 -3.30
C HIS A 379 -2.50 -13.08 -4.24
N TRP A 380 -1.47 -12.25 -4.29
CA TRP A 380 -1.38 -11.22 -5.32
C TRP A 380 -1.24 -11.86 -6.69
N GLN A 381 -2.16 -11.53 -7.60
CA GLN A 381 -2.16 -12.04 -8.97
C GLN A 381 -2.35 -10.89 -9.96
N ILE A 382 -1.97 -11.13 -11.23
CA ILE A 382 -2.04 -10.10 -12.27
C ILE A 382 -3.34 -10.24 -13.03
N TYR A 383 -4.11 -9.17 -13.05
CA TYR A 383 -5.32 -9.02 -13.82
C TYR A 383 -5.16 -7.98 -14.91
N ARG A 384 -5.95 -8.09 -15.95
CA ARG A 384 -6.00 -7.16 -17.07
C ARG A 384 -7.44 -6.72 -17.33
N ALA A 385 -7.69 -5.42 -17.28
CA ALA A 385 -8.89 -4.80 -17.80
C ALA A 385 -8.64 -4.30 -19.22
N THR A 386 -9.59 -4.48 -20.15
CA THR A 386 -9.46 -4.06 -21.55
C THR A 386 -10.75 -3.41 -22.04
N ILE A 387 -10.65 -2.28 -22.72
CA ILE A 387 -11.78 -1.63 -23.39
C ILE A 387 -12.26 -2.53 -24.53
N ALA A 388 -13.49 -3.04 -24.42
CA ALA A 388 -13.99 -4.06 -25.33
C ALA A 388 -14.37 -3.53 -26.72
N ARG A 389 -14.94 -2.31 -26.78
CA ARG A 389 -15.42 -1.70 -28.02
C ARG A 389 -14.35 -0.82 -28.64
N LYS A 390 -14.16 -0.94 -29.95
CA LYS A 390 -13.16 -0.14 -30.69
C LYS A 390 -13.45 1.35 -30.67
N ASP A 391 -14.73 1.73 -30.64
CA ASP A 391 -15.18 3.12 -30.70
C ASP A 391 -15.06 3.84 -29.34
N ASP A 392 -14.89 3.09 -28.24
CA ASP A 392 -14.68 3.68 -26.93
C ASP A 392 -13.26 4.22 -26.82
N ALA A 393 -13.12 5.52 -26.54
CA ALA A 393 -11.84 6.21 -26.59
C ALA A 393 -10.96 6.00 -25.35
N ASN A 394 -11.57 5.83 -24.18
CA ASN A 394 -10.89 5.72 -22.88
C ASN A 394 -11.70 4.90 -21.88
N PHE A 395 -11.10 4.52 -20.74
CA PHE A 395 -11.77 3.72 -19.72
C PHE A 395 -12.93 4.45 -19.04
N ALA A 396 -12.78 5.74 -18.76
CA ALA A 396 -13.79 6.51 -18.03
C ALA A 396 -15.15 6.52 -18.76
N ASN A 397 -15.13 6.53 -20.10
CA ASN A 397 -16.31 6.58 -20.95
C ASN A 397 -16.60 5.27 -21.69
N ALA A 398 -15.88 4.18 -21.41
CA ALA A 398 -16.09 2.91 -22.09
C ALA A 398 -17.44 2.29 -21.71
N MET A 399 -18.18 1.84 -22.71
CA MET A 399 -19.46 1.15 -22.49
C MET A 399 -19.25 -0.23 -21.86
N THR A 400 -18.17 -0.92 -22.25
CA THR A 400 -17.87 -2.26 -21.76
C THR A 400 -16.37 -2.43 -21.56
N VAL A 401 -16.00 -2.86 -20.37
CA VAL A 401 -14.65 -3.28 -20.02
C VAL A 401 -14.67 -4.78 -19.74
N LYS A 402 -13.74 -5.51 -20.33
CA LYS A 402 -13.51 -6.93 -20.07
C LYS A 402 -12.35 -7.07 -19.11
N GLU A 403 -12.50 -7.94 -18.13
CA GLU A 403 -11.47 -8.28 -17.17
C GLU A 403 -11.08 -9.74 -17.33
N GLU A 404 -9.78 -10.02 -17.17
CA GLU A 404 -9.26 -11.38 -17.16
C GLU A 404 -8.06 -11.51 -16.24
N ARG A 405 -7.88 -12.66 -15.63
CA ARG A 405 -6.68 -13.06 -14.92
C ARG A 405 -5.66 -13.60 -15.92
N LEU A 406 -4.43 -13.05 -15.90
CA LEU A 406 -3.44 -13.39 -16.92
C LEU A 406 -2.71 -14.70 -16.65
N ALA A 407 -2.42 -15.04 -15.39
CA ALA A 407 -1.73 -16.28 -15.05
C ALA A 407 -2.13 -16.75 -13.65
N LYS A 408 -2.18 -18.08 -13.45
CA LYS A 408 -2.30 -18.69 -12.13
C LYS A 408 -0.93 -18.96 -11.53
N SER A 409 -0.76 -18.67 -10.25
CA SER A 409 0.43 -19.01 -9.47
C SER A 409 0.02 -19.17 -8.01
N ASP A 410 0.71 -20.03 -7.28
CA ASP A 410 0.59 -20.15 -5.84
C ASP A 410 1.51 -19.14 -5.11
N LEU A 411 2.30 -18.37 -5.87
CA LEU A 411 3.16 -17.31 -5.37
C LEU A 411 2.54 -15.94 -5.66
N ASP A 412 2.85 -14.97 -4.82
CA ASP A 412 2.48 -13.57 -5.04
C ASP A 412 3.11 -13.04 -6.33
N ARG A 413 2.29 -12.42 -7.19
CA ARG A 413 2.71 -11.71 -8.40
C ARG A 413 2.13 -10.31 -8.39
N ALA A 414 2.99 -9.32 -8.28
CA ALA A 414 2.60 -7.94 -8.07
C ALA A 414 3.39 -6.96 -8.94
N MET A 415 2.94 -5.69 -8.95
CA MET A 415 3.59 -4.55 -9.61
C MET A 415 3.78 -4.76 -11.12
N PRO A 416 2.74 -5.16 -11.88
CA PRO A 416 2.90 -5.43 -13.30
C PRO A 416 3.17 -4.15 -14.11
N LYS A 417 4.07 -4.26 -15.11
CA LYS A 417 4.34 -3.19 -16.08
C LYS A 417 4.43 -3.75 -17.50
N TYR A 418 3.71 -3.14 -18.43
CA TYR A 418 3.83 -3.48 -19.85
C TYR A 418 5.22 -3.17 -20.38
N SER A 419 5.71 -4.02 -21.30
CA SER A 419 6.85 -3.68 -22.15
C SER A 419 6.47 -2.54 -23.12
N PRO A 420 7.45 -1.76 -23.62
CA PRO A 420 7.18 -0.64 -24.53
C PRO A 420 6.46 -1.03 -25.83
N ASP A 421 6.61 -2.27 -26.28
CA ASP A 421 5.94 -2.83 -27.47
C ASP A 421 4.57 -3.47 -27.13
N GLY A 422 4.19 -3.54 -25.85
CA GLY A 422 2.92 -4.09 -25.38
C GLY A 422 2.79 -5.61 -25.46
N LYS A 423 3.88 -6.35 -25.76
CA LYS A 423 3.80 -7.81 -25.94
C LYS A 423 4.12 -8.60 -24.69
N LYS A 424 4.76 -7.97 -23.72
CA LYS A 424 5.20 -8.59 -22.47
C LYS A 424 4.74 -7.81 -21.26
N ILE A 425 4.69 -8.46 -20.11
CA ILE A 425 4.45 -7.86 -18.80
C ILE A 425 5.59 -8.28 -17.89
N ALA A 426 6.29 -7.30 -17.31
CA ALA A 426 7.19 -7.54 -16.20
C ALA A 426 6.41 -7.45 -14.89
N PHE A 427 6.83 -8.19 -13.87
CA PHE A 427 6.22 -8.18 -12.54
C PHE A 427 7.19 -8.71 -11.49
N ILE A 428 6.89 -8.46 -10.23
CA ILE A 428 7.63 -9.01 -9.10
C ILE A 428 6.92 -10.26 -8.59
N GLU A 429 7.66 -11.37 -8.52
CA GLU A 429 7.18 -12.62 -7.95
C GLU A 429 7.78 -12.84 -6.57
N ASP A 430 6.94 -13.27 -5.63
CA ASP A 430 7.30 -13.58 -4.24
C ASP A 430 8.09 -12.45 -3.56
N ARG A 431 7.75 -11.18 -3.91
CA ARG A 431 8.34 -9.95 -3.38
C ARG A 431 9.86 -9.81 -3.60
N GLN A 432 10.47 -10.63 -4.46
CA GLN A 432 11.93 -10.71 -4.63
C GLN A 432 12.39 -10.77 -6.08
N ARG A 433 11.71 -11.53 -6.94
CA ARG A 433 12.19 -11.84 -8.28
C ARG A 433 11.52 -10.98 -9.34
N LEU A 434 12.30 -10.31 -10.15
CA LEU A 434 11.79 -9.70 -11.37
C LEU A 434 11.57 -10.78 -12.43
N MET A 435 10.35 -10.87 -12.91
CA MET A 435 9.90 -11.84 -13.90
C MET A 435 9.33 -11.13 -15.13
N VAL A 436 9.31 -11.80 -16.25
CA VAL A 436 8.70 -11.32 -17.50
C VAL A 436 7.81 -12.41 -18.09
N MET A 437 6.57 -12.06 -18.39
CA MET A 437 5.60 -12.93 -19.06
C MET A 437 5.38 -12.46 -20.51
N ASP A 438 5.43 -13.35 -21.46
CA ASP A 438 4.94 -13.12 -22.82
C ASP A 438 3.40 -13.25 -22.84
N ILE A 439 2.70 -12.20 -23.24
CA ILE A 439 1.23 -12.11 -23.13
C ILE A 439 0.55 -13.15 -24.05
N LYS A 440 1.13 -13.45 -25.20
CA LYS A 440 0.52 -14.33 -26.19
C LYS A 440 0.64 -15.80 -25.80
N SER A 441 1.81 -16.20 -25.32
CA SER A 441 2.10 -17.60 -24.96
C SER A 441 1.84 -17.92 -23.49
N GLY A 442 1.78 -16.90 -22.61
CA GLY A 442 1.75 -17.08 -21.17
C GLY A 442 3.08 -17.55 -20.56
N ALA A 443 4.14 -17.70 -21.36
CA ALA A 443 5.45 -18.14 -20.89
C ALA A 443 6.09 -17.11 -19.97
N VAL A 444 6.58 -17.54 -18.82
CA VAL A 444 7.22 -16.71 -17.80
C VAL A 444 8.72 -16.99 -17.77
N SER A 445 9.52 -15.93 -17.78
CA SER A 445 10.99 -15.98 -17.68
C SER A 445 11.46 -15.20 -16.46
N GLN A 446 12.41 -15.74 -15.72
CA GLN A 446 13.06 -15.08 -14.59
C GLN A 446 14.16 -14.14 -15.09
N ILE A 447 14.19 -12.90 -14.57
CA ILE A 447 15.17 -11.87 -14.88
C ILE A 447 16.21 -11.75 -13.79
N THR A 448 15.79 -11.73 -12.50
CA THR A 448 16.68 -11.69 -11.33
C THR A 448 16.42 -12.88 -10.43
N ASP A 449 17.44 -13.31 -9.68
CA ASP A 449 17.35 -14.45 -8.77
C ASP A 449 16.76 -14.11 -7.40
N GLY A 450 16.59 -12.82 -7.10
CA GLY A 450 16.05 -12.33 -5.83
C GLY A 450 17.06 -12.28 -4.68
N SER A 451 18.28 -12.76 -4.86
CA SER A 451 19.29 -12.83 -3.78
C SER A 451 19.75 -11.46 -3.25
N GLN A 452 19.52 -10.40 -4.01
CA GLN A 452 19.98 -9.03 -3.73
C GLN A 452 18.88 -8.12 -3.21
N TRP A 453 17.68 -8.65 -3.01
CA TRP A 453 16.51 -7.86 -2.68
C TRP A 453 16.21 -7.87 -1.19
N MET A 454 16.23 -6.70 -0.61
CA MET A 454 15.65 -6.44 0.68
C MET A 454 14.96 -5.09 0.61
N SER A 455 13.65 -5.07 0.52
CA SER A 455 12.89 -3.85 0.69
C SER A 455 12.43 -3.71 2.13
N ARG A 456 12.86 -2.65 2.79
CA ARG A 456 12.42 -2.30 4.15
C ARG A 456 10.94 -1.94 4.19
N SER A 457 10.47 -1.24 3.18
CA SER A 457 9.09 -0.73 3.09
C SER A 457 8.17 -1.58 2.24
N GLY A 458 8.66 -2.70 1.68
CA GLY A 458 7.90 -3.51 0.73
C GLY A 458 7.77 -2.88 -0.67
N GLY A 459 8.32 -1.70 -0.88
CA GLY A 459 8.40 -1.03 -2.17
C GLY A 459 9.58 -1.55 -2.99
N PHE A 460 9.44 -1.48 -4.30
CA PHE A 460 10.41 -1.98 -5.25
C PHE A 460 10.24 -1.22 -6.56
N SER A 461 11.24 -0.51 -6.98
CA SER A 461 11.17 0.27 -8.19
C SER A 461 11.96 -0.41 -9.31
N TYR A 462 11.34 -0.56 -10.47
CA TYR A 462 11.98 -1.01 -11.68
C TYR A 462 11.29 -0.40 -12.91
N GLU A 463 12.03 -0.22 -14.00
CA GLU A 463 11.52 0.35 -15.24
C GLU A 463 12.10 -0.37 -16.47
N TRP A 464 11.27 -0.58 -17.49
CA TRP A 464 11.72 -0.99 -18.80
C TRP A 464 12.50 0.12 -19.50
N SER A 465 13.59 -0.22 -20.18
CA SER A 465 14.18 0.70 -21.15
C SER A 465 13.20 0.97 -22.31
N PRO A 466 13.25 2.14 -22.95
CA PRO A 466 12.35 2.46 -24.07
C PRO A 466 12.35 1.47 -25.23
N ASP A 467 13.46 0.75 -25.46
CA ASP A 467 13.61 -0.31 -26.48
C ASP A 467 13.21 -1.71 -25.96
N GLY A 468 12.85 -1.84 -24.67
CA GLY A 468 12.45 -3.09 -24.06
C GLY A 468 13.54 -4.14 -23.90
N ARG A 469 14.82 -3.74 -23.98
CA ARG A 469 15.97 -4.67 -23.89
C ARG A 469 16.63 -4.71 -22.54
N TRP A 470 16.35 -3.71 -21.68
CA TRP A 470 16.94 -3.54 -20.36
C TRP A 470 15.90 -3.21 -19.32
N PHE A 471 16.26 -3.42 -18.06
CA PHE A 471 15.61 -2.85 -16.90
C PHE A 471 16.59 -2.00 -16.11
N THR A 472 16.14 -0.87 -15.59
CA THR A 472 16.75 -0.23 -14.43
C THR A 472 15.93 -0.56 -13.20
N LEU A 473 16.59 -0.63 -12.03
CA LEU A 473 15.94 -1.09 -10.81
C LEU A 473 16.70 -0.63 -9.55
N GLU A 474 15.98 -0.53 -8.43
CA GLU A 474 16.57 -0.41 -7.10
C GLU A 474 16.98 -1.79 -6.59
N PHE A 475 18.11 -1.90 -5.89
CA PHE A 475 18.53 -3.14 -5.25
C PHE A 475 19.57 -2.89 -4.16
N VAL A 476 19.69 -3.82 -3.22
CA VAL A 476 20.71 -3.76 -2.17
C VAL A 476 22.00 -4.41 -2.69
N GLY A 477 22.83 -3.62 -3.37
CA GLY A 477 24.00 -4.11 -4.11
C GLY A 477 25.08 -4.75 -3.24
N ASN A 478 25.35 -4.21 -2.06
CA ASN A 478 26.44 -4.59 -1.19
C ASN A 478 25.99 -5.20 0.15
N ARG A 479 24.79 -5.78 0.20
CA ARG A 479 24.17 -6.31 1.43
C ARG A 479 24.06 -5.27 2.56
N ARG A 480 23.95 -4.00 2.18
CA ARG A 480 23.90 -2.85 3.10
C ARG A 480 22.52 -2.22 3.13
N SER A 481 21.51 -2.95 3.60
CA SER A 481 20.22 -2.35 3.90
C SER A 481 20.37 -1.31 5.04
N PRO A 482 19.75 -0.13 4.96
CA PRO A 482 18.75 0.32 3.99
C PRO A 482 19.29 1.18 2.83
N TYR A 483 20.54 1.01 2.45
CA TYR A 483 21.18 1.82 1.40
C TYR A 483 21.05 1.10 0.06
N ASP A 484 20.03 1.50 -0.70
CA ASP A 484 19.78 0.94 -2.02
C ASP A 484 20.65 1.60 -3.08
N ASP A 485 21.07 0.82 -4.05
CA ASP A 485 21.78 1.25 -5.25
C ASP A 485 20.85 1.17 -6.46
N ILE A 486 21.21 1.86 -7.54
CA ILE A 486 20.56 1.70 -8.85
C ILE A 486 21.36 0.71 -9.68
N GLY A 487 20.65 -0.27 -10.21
CA GLY A 487 21.19 -1.29 -11.09
C GLY A 487 20.57 -1.29 -12.48
N ILE A 488 21.26 -1.93 -13.41
CA ILE A 488 20.77 -2.22 -14.74
C ILE A 488 20.92 -3.72 -15.02
N VAL A 489 19.94 -4.33 -15.68
CA VAL A 489 19.97 -5.76 -16.03
C VAL A 489 19.36 -5.96 -17.43
N PRO A 490 19.91 -6.87 -18.27
CA PRO A 490 19.30 -7.20 -19.54
C PRO A 490 17.89 -7.81 -19.36
N ALA A 491 16.96 -7.46 -20.24
CA ALA A 491 15.59 -8.01 -20.21
C ALA A 491 15.52 -9.52 -20.53
N LYS A 492 16.65 -10.13 -20.88
CA LYS A 492 16.81 -11.58 -21.03
C LYS A 492 17.24 -12.28 -19.73
N GLY A 493 17.47 -11.49 -18.69
CA GLY A 493 18.06 -11.95 -17.43
C GLY A 493 19.58 -11.89 -17.43
N GLY A 494 20.15 -12.05 -16.24
CA GLY A 494 21.60 -12.04 -16.05
C GLY A 494 22.01 -11.30 -14.77
N LYS A 495 23.28 -10.95 -14.68
CA LYS A 495 23.84 -10.22 -13.54
C LYS A 495 23.35 -8.76 -13.56
N ILE A 496 22.90 -8.27 -12.40
CA ILE A 496 22.64 -6.84 -12.19
C ILE A 496 24.00 -6.12 -12.14
N THR A 497 24.18 -5.11 -12.98
CA THR A 497 25.32 -4.21 -12.90
C THR A 497 24.94 -3.01 -12.04
N ASN A 498 25.65 -2.80 -10.93
CA ASN A 498 25.48 -1.65 -10.07
C ASN A 498 26.07 -0.40 -10.75
N ILE A 499 25.24 0.62 -11.01
CA ILE A 499 25.69 1.83 -11.69
C ILE A 499 26.01 2.97 -10.73
N THR A 500 25.48 2.95 -9.51
CA THR A 500 25.71 4.02 -8.53
C THR A 500 26.88 3.73 -7.60
N GLN A 501 27.08 2.48 -7.23
CA GLN A 501 28.12 2.02 -6.29
C GLN A 501 28.27 2.96 -5.09
N SER A 502 27.14 3.43 -4.57
CA SER A 502 27.07 4.52 -3.61
C SER A 502 27.11 3.99 -2.17
N ALA A 503 27.71 4.77 -1.26
CA ALA A 503 27.58 4.57 0.17
C ALA A 503 26.27 5.18 0.72
N TYR A 504 25.46 5.79 -0.13
CA TYR A 504 24.25 6.54 0.18
C TYR A 504 23.08 5.95 -0.58
N ALA A 505 21.88 6.02 -0.01
CA ALA A 505 20.68 5.50 -0.66
C ALA A 505 20.43 6.20 -2.00
N SER A 506 20.11 5.40 -2.99
CA SER A 506 19.68 5.83 -4.31
C SER A 506 18.29 5.27 -4.59
N SER A 507 17.40 6.05 -5.18
CA SER A 507 15.99 5.67 -5.35
C SER A 507 15.39 6.17 -6.66
N SER A 508 14.22 5.61 -7.00
CA SER A 508 13.33 6.09 -8.07
C SER A 508 13.98 6.18 -9.46
N PRO A 509 14.67 5.13 -9.95
CA PRO A 509 15.31 5.16 -11.25
C PRO A 509 14.29 5.26 -12.39
N GLN A 510 14.53 6.14 -13.34
CA GLN A 510 13.69 6.37 -14.52
C GLN A 510 14.56 6.51 -15.77
N TRP A 511 14.16 5.85 -16.85
CA TRP A 511 14.76 6.11 -18.15
C TRP A 511 14.31 7.46 -18.70
N VAL A 512 15.25 8.29 -19.07
CA VAL A 512 15.00 9.64 -19.62
C VAL A 512 15.78 9.84 -20.92
N MET A 513 15.50 10.95 -21.63
CA MET A 513 16.21 11.33 -22.85
C MET A 513 16.19 10.22 -23.92
N ASP A 514 15.00 9.63 -24.15
CA ASP A 514 14.81 8.48 -25.06
C ASP A 514 15.75 7.30 -24.78
N GLY A 515 16.06 7.05 -23.50
CA GLY A 515 16.89 5.93 -23.03
C GLY A 515 18.39 6.22 -23.01
N LYS A 516 18.83 7.45 -23.17
CA LYS A 516 20.25 7.83 -23.14
C LYS A 516 20.78 8.03 -21.72
N ALA A 517 19.90 8.22 -20.75
CA ALA A 517 20.26 8.39 -19.35
C ALA A 517 19.23 7.73 -18.42
N ILE A 518 19.67 7.41 -17.21
CA ILE A 518 18.84 6.99 -16.09
C ILE A 518 18.87 8.14 -15.07
N MET A 519 17.71 8.72 -14.78
CA MET A 519 17.51 9.70 -13.73
C MET A 519 17.19 8.98 -12.43
N PHE A 520 17.76 9.43 -11.30
CA PHE A 520 17.52 8.85 -9.98
C PHE A 520 17.74 9.88 -8.87
N ALA A 521 17.17 9.65 -7.70
CA ALA A 521 17.46 10.43 -6.50
C ALA A 521 18.58 9.78 -5.69
N ASN A 522 19.40 10.59 -4.97
CA ASN A 522 20.45 10.11 -4.08
C ASN A 522 20.67 11.08 -2.92
N GLU A 523 20.92 10.53 -1.74
CA GLU A 523 21.11 11.28 -0.48
C GLU A 523 22.53 11.81 -0.23
N ARG A 524 23.45 11.68 -1.16
CA ARG A 524 24.90 11.90 -0.95
C ARG A 524 25.26 13.27 -0.39
N TYR A 525 24.62 14.33 -0.88
CA TYR A 525 24.95 15.71 -0.53
C TYR A 525 23.96 16.37 0.42
N GLY A 526 22.84 15.70 0.71
CA GLY A 526 21.79 16.23 1.56
C GLY A 526 22.14 16.23 3.04
N LEU A 527 21.43 17.05 3.81
CA LEU A 527 21.48 17.00 5.26
C LEU A 527 21.02 15.63 5.76
N ARG A 528 21.67 15.17 6.81
CA ARG A 528 21.35 13.87 7.41
C ARG A 528 20.56 14.05 8.68
N ASN A 529 19.62 13.16 8.85
CA ASN A 529 18.87 13.00 10.08
C ASN A 529 19.69 12.18 11.11
N HIS A 530 19.14 11.94 12.28
CA HIS A 530 19.72 11.01 13.24
C HIS A 530 19.88 9.61 12.60
N ALA A 531 20.81 8.81 13.10
CA ALA A 531 21.16 7.50 12.57
C ALA A 531 21.71 7.50 11.13
N SER A 532 22.24 8.62 10.66
CA SER A 532 22.86 8.79 9.34
C SER A 532 21.89 8.57 8.15
N TRP A 533 20.60 8.65 8.36
CA TRP A 533 19.62 8.61 7.29
C TRP A 533 19.45 10.00 6.68
N GLY A 534 19.39 10.05 5.35
CA GLY A 534 19.13 11.28 4.62
C GLY A 534 17.72 11.79 4.87
N THR A 535 17.59 13.10 4.86
CA THR A 535 16.30 13.81 4.82
C THR A 535 16.19 14.70 3.61
N GLN A 536 17.31 14.86 2.90
CA GLN A 536 17.39 15.66 1.69
C GLN A 536 18.09 14.85 0.60
N GLU A 537 17.59 14.98 -0.58
CA GLU A 537 18.06 14.27 -1.77
C GLU A 537 18.42 15.25 -2.87
N ASP A 538 19.09 14.72 -3.85
CA ASP A 538 19.45 15.36 -5.10
C ASP A 538 19.04 14.49 -6.27
N ILE A 539 18.76 15.09 -7.41
CA ILE A 539 18.52 14.38 -8.66
C ILE A 539 19.80 14.27 -9.45
N PHE A 540 20.07 13.06 -9.92
CA PHE A 540 21.23 12.70 -10.74
C PHE A 540 20.80 12.10 -12.08
N LEU A 541 21.70 12.21 -13.06
CA LEU A 541 21.66 11.46 -14.31
C LEU A 541 22.87 10.56 -14.40
N ALA A 542 22.67 9.28 -14.72
CA ALA A 542 23.70 8.36 -15.20
C ALA A 542 23.54 8.18 -16.71
N PHE A 543 24.48 8.66 -17.50
CA PHE A 543 24.45 8.52 -18.96
C PHE A 543 24.92 7.11 -19.36
N VAL A 544 24.07 6.41 -20.12
CA VAL A 544 24.32 5.02 -20.49
C VAL A 544 25.26 4.86 -21.70
N ASN A 545 25.66 5.95 -22.33
CA ASN A 545 26.71 5.97 -23.36
C ASN A 545 27.50 7.29 -23.35
N GLN A 546 28.72 7.22 -23.89
CA GLN A 546 29.65 8.34 -23.89
C GLN A 546 29.15 9.52 -24.75
N ASP A 547 28.60 9.25 -25.92
CA ASP A 547 28.13 10.31 -26.83
C ASP A 547 27.04 11.19 -26.19
N ALA A 548 26.11 10.58 -25.45
CA ALA A 548 25.07 11.32 -24.73
C ALA A 548 25.65 12.18 -23.60
N TYR A 549 26.65 11.65 -22.89
CA TYR A 549 27.36 12.38 -21.84
C TYR A 549 28.14 13.57 -22.38
N ASP A 550 28.91 13.38 -23.46
CA ASP A 550 29.68 14.44 -24.12
C ASP A 550 28.76 15.56 -24.64
N ARG A 551 27.63 15.17 -25.26
CA ARG A 551 26.62 16.12 -25.70
C ARG A 551 26.02 16.94 -24.55
N PHE A 552 25.76 16.31 -23.41
CA PHE A 552 25.23 16.99 -22.24
C PHE A 552 26.21 18.02 -21.65
N ARG A 553 27.52 17.80 -21.82
CA ARG A 553 28.58 18.68 -21.32
C ARG A 553 28.93 19.84 -22.26
N LEU A 554 28.32 19.94 -23.43
CA LEU A 554 28.54 21.05 -24.34
C LEU A 554 28.19 22.39 -23.66
N SER A 555 28.87 23.45 -24.02
CA SER A 555 28.47 24.80 -23.68
C SER A 555 27.09 25.11 -24.27
N GLU A 556 26.38 26.10 -23.75
CA GLU A 556 25.09 26.53 -24.31
C GLU A 556 25.21 26.94 -25.79
N GLU A 557 26.33 27.56 -26.14
CA GLU A 557 26.65 27.98 -27.49
C GLU A 557 26.85 26.77 -28.43
N ASP A 558 27.71 25.83 -28.03
CA ASP A 558 28.00 24.64 -28.84
C ASP A 558 26.74 23.76 -29.00
N TYR A 559 25.95 23.64 -27.92
CA TYR A 559 24.69 22.89 -27.98
C TYR A 559 23.68 23.51 -28.95
N LYS A 560 23.52 24.84 -28.94
CA LYS A 560 22.66 25.56 -29.93
C LYS A 560 23.14 25.35 -31.34
N MET A 561 24.43 25.49 -31.60
CA MET A 561 25.00 25.27 -32.93
C MET A 561 24.73 23.82 -33.41
N LEU A 562 24.94 22.84 -32.57
CA LEU A 562 24.67 21.45 -32.90
C LEU A 562 23.18 21.21 -33.20
N LYS A 563 22.29 21.80 -32.39
CA LYS A 563 20.82 21.71 -32.58
C LYS A 563 20.37 22.32 -33.89
N ASP A 564 20.91 23.50 -34.25
CA ASP A 564 20.62 24.17 -35.53
C ASP A 564 21.03 23.32 -36.74
N ILE A 565 22.20 22.67 -36.66
CA ILE A 565 22.68 21.74 -37.69
C ILE A 565 21.75 20.53 -37.82
N GLU A 566 21.37 19.92 -36.71
CA GLU A 566 20.45 18.77 -36.67
C GLU A 566 19.08 19.14 -37.26
N ASP A 567 18.51 20.28 -36.87
CA ASP A 567 17.21 20.75 -37.36
C ASP A 567 17.25 21.07 -38.86
N ALA A 568 18.33 21.66 -39.33
CA ALA A 568 18.54 21.87 -40.76
C ALA A 568 18.61 20.54 -41.54
N ASN A 569 19.30 19.52 -40.97
CA ASN A 569 19.39 18.19 -41.57
C ASN A 569 18.04 17.46 -41.55
N LYS A 570 17.26 17.53 -40.45
CA LYS A 570 15.89 17.00 -40.36
C LYS A 570 14.96 17.64 -41.40
N LYS A 571 15.03 18.97 -41.57
CA LYS A 571 14.25 19.67 -42.60
C LYS A 571 14.62 19.20 -44.02
N LYS A 572 15.92 19.05 -44.32
CA LYS A 572 16.39 18.52 -45.60
C LYS A 572 15.93 17.09 -45.87
N ALA A 573 16.01 16.18 -44.84
CA ALA A 573 15.55 14.82 -44.94
C ALA A 573 14.03 14.75 -45.20
N LYS A 574 13.24 15.53 -44.45
CA LYS A 574 11.78 15.59 -44.62
C LYS A 574 11.38 16.11 -46.02
N ALA A 575 12.04 17.15 -46.52
CA ALA A 575 11.83 17.65 -47.88
C ALA A 575 12.22 16.65 -48.98
N ALA A 576 13.26 15.84 -48.74
CA ALA A 576 13.65 14.75 -49.62
C ALA A 576 12.64 13.59 -49.66
N GLU A 577 12.06 13.25 -48.51
CA GLU A 577 10.99 12.24 -48.41
C GLU A 577 9.69 12.72 -49.07
N GLU A 578 9.30 13.98 -48.86
CA GLU A 578 8.14 14.60 -49.53
C GLU A 578 8.30 14.64 -51.05
N LYS A 579 9.51 14.94 -51.57
CA LYS A 579 9.82 14.88 -53.00
C LYS A 579 9.75 13.43 -53.54
N LYS A 580 10.22 12.44 -52.78
CA LYS A 580 10.10 11.00 -53.14
C LYS A 580 8.63 10.53 -53.11
N ALA A 581 7.82 11.04 -52.18
CA ALA A 581 6.38 10.72 -52.09
C ALA A 581 5.57 11.40 -53.21
N ALA A 582 5.90 12.61 -53.60
CA ALA A 582 5.28 13.33 -54.71
C ALA A 582 5.57 12.66 -56.08
N GLY A 583 6.75 12.05 -56.26
CA GLY A 583 7.11 11.31 -57.46
C GLY A 583 6.44 9.93 -57.61
N LYS A 584 5.75 9.40 -56.59
CA LYS A 584 5.06 8.09 -56.60
C LYS A 584 3.54 8.17 -56.69
N LYS A 585 2.94 9.26 -57.10
CA LYS A 585 1.48 9.36 -57.34
C LYS A 585 1.11 8.73 -58.68
N LYS A 586 1.01 7.40 -58.75
CA LYS A 586 0.05 6.65 -59.59
C LYS A 586 -0.16 5.27 -58.96
N GLY A 587 -1.34 5.05 -58.31
CA GLY A 587 -1.94 3.76 -57.99
C GLY A 587 -1.57 3.15 -56.65
N LYS A 588 -2.31 3.51 -55.60
CA LYS A 588 -2.88 2.66 -54.55
C LYS A 588 -3.30 3.55 -53.36
N LYS A 589 -4.52 3.33 -52.83
CA LYS A 589 -5.01 3.96 -51.61
C LYS A 589 -3.99 3.85 -50.49
N PRO A 590 -3.75 4.90 -49.69
CA PRO A 590 -2.84 4.81 -48.54
C PRO A 590 -3.50 3.97 -47.44
N GLU A 591 -2.95 2.81 -47.15
CA GLU A 591 -3.05 2.24 -45.83
C GLU A 591 -2.38 3.19 -44.83
N ALA A 592 -3.09 3.50 -43.74
CA ALA A 592 -2.56 4.31 -42.65
C ALA A 592 -1.27 3.63 -42.13
N LYS A 593 -0.12 4.22 -42.46
CA LYS A 593 1.15 3.84 -41.85
C LYS A 593 1.05 4.06 -40.36
N LYS A 594 1.09 2.98 -39.56
CA LYS A 594 1.47 3.04 -38.17
C LYS A 594 2.75 3.88 -38.03
N PRO A 595 2.85 4.74 -36.99
CA PRO A 595 4.12 5.42 -36.72
C PRO A 595 5.19 4.33 -36.54
N ALA A 596 6.25 4.39 -37.33
CA ALA A 596 7.41 3.55 -37.14
C ALA A 596 7.99 3.89 -35.77
N ALA A 597 7.82 3.00 -34.78
CA ALA A 597 8.66 3.00 -33.61
C ALA A 597 10.11 2.88 -34.09
N ALA A 598 10.94 3.82 -33.68
CA ALA A 598 12.36 3.80 -33.98
C ALA A 598 12.94 2.49 -33.43
N ASP A 599 13.25 1.56 -34.32
CA ASP A 599 13.83 0.24 -34.05
C ASP A 599 15.37 0.35 -33.89
N SER A 600 15.86 1.47 -33.32
CA SER A 600 17.26 1.61 -32.97
C SER A 600 17.49 1.09 -31.56
N ALA A 601 18.20 -0.04 -31.47
CA ALA A 601 18.69 -0.57 -30.21
C ALA A 601 19.44 0.52 -29.43
N LEU A 602 19.15 0.65 -28.13
CA LEU A 602 19.93 1.51 -27.26
C LEU A 602 21.37 1.00 -27.19
N THR A 603 22.33 1.92 -27.34
CA THR A 603 23.72 1.65 -27.04
C THR A 603 23.90 1.86 -25.53
N VAL A 604 24.21 0.78 -24.82
CA VAL A 604 24.44 0.78 -23.37
C VAL A 604 25.88 0.37 -23.13
N GLU A 605 26.69 1.31 -22.66
CA GLU A 605 28.10 1.16 -22.31
C GLU A 605 28.21 1.17 -20.79
N LEU A 606 28.42 -0.01 -20.19
CA LEU A 606 28.44 -0.15 -18.74
C LEU A 606 29.80 0.19 -18.13
N ASP A 607 30.88 -0.03 -18.87
CA ASP A 607 32.23 0.30 -18.42
C ASP A 607 32.39 1.81 -18.24
N GLY A 608 32.85 2.25 -17.07
CA GLY A 608 33.03 3.66 -16.71
C GLY A 608 31.71 4.45 -16.60
N ILE A 609 30.56 3.79 -16.38
CA ILE A 609 29.28 4.48 -16.22
C ILE A 609 29.26 5.39 -14.98
N GLU A 610 30.01 5.04 -13.94
CA GLU A 610 30.19 5.83 -12.73
C GLU A 610 30.82 7.21 -12.99
N ASP A 611 31.65 7.34 -14.01
CA ASP A 611 32.26 8.60 -14.43
C ASP A 611 31.31 9.49 -15.24
N ARG A 612 30.17 8.94 -15.66
CA ARG A 612 29.13 9.62 -16.41
C ARG A 612 27.88 9.95 -15.58
N ILE A 613 28.07 10.10 -14.25
CA ILE A 613 27.00 10.50 -13.34
C ILE A 613 27.11 11.99 -13.05
N VAL A 614 26.01 12.71 -13.23
CA VAL A 614 25.93 14.17 -13.04
C VAL A 614 24.79 14.50 -12.09
N ARG A 615 25.09 15.38 -11.11
CA ARG A 615 24.09 16.01 -10.25
C ARG A 615 23.38 17.13 -10.98
N LEU A 616 22.03 17.15 -10.96
CA LEU A 616 21.22 18.16 -11.64
C LEU A 616 20.73 19.27 -10.69
N THR A 617 20.34 18.91 -9.47
CA THR A 617 19.81 19.88 -8.51
C THR A 617 20.93 20.79 -7.97
N PRO A 618 20.73 22.13 -7.95
CA PRO A 618 21.75 23.04 -7.44
C PRO A 618 21.90 22.93 -5.92
N THR A 619 20.83 22.59 -5.21
CA THR A 619 20.80 22.43 -3.75
C THR A 619 20.02 21.18 -3.38
N SER A 620 20.46 20.48 -2.34
CA SER A 620 19.74 19.35 -1.79
C SER A 620 18.46 19.82 -1.08
N SER A 621 17.38 19.05 -1.22
CA SER A 621 16.08 19.38 -0.61
C SER A 621 15.28 18.11 -0.26
N MET A 622 14.20 18.28 0.47
CA MET A 622 13.22 17.20 0.67
C MET A 622 12.42 17.03 -0.61
N LEU A 623 12.88 16.15 -1.50
CA LEU A 623 12.25 15.92 -2.79
C LEU A 623 11.06 14.95 -2.63
N GLY A 624 9.92 15.32 -3.19
CA GLY A 624 8.75 14.46 -3.24
C GLY A 624 8.70 13.62 -4.53
N SER A 625 9.03 14.24 -5.65
CA SER A 625 9.07 13.58 -6.97
C SER A 625 9.87 14.41 -7.96
N ALA A 626 10.36 13.74 -9.02
CA ALA A 626 11.01 14.40 -10.14
C ALA A 626 10.57 13.81 -11.48
N ALA A 627 10.50 14.65 -12.49
CA ALA A 627 10.21 14.26 -13.87
C ALA A 627 11.01 15.13 -14.84
N MET A 628 11.50 14.54 -15.91
CA MET A 628 12.23 15.25 -16.96
C MET A 628 11.36 15.37 -18.21
N SER A 629 11.44 16.54 -18.89
CA SER A 629 10.81 16.71 -20.19
C SER A 629 11.37 15.71 -21.20
N LYS A 630 10.57 15.35 -22.21
CA LYS A 630 10.95 14.34 -23.19
C LYS A 630 12.24 14.68 -23.96
N ASP A 631 12.47 15.97 -24.20
CA ASP A 631 13.70 16.48 -24.86
C ASP A 631 14.93 16.51 -23.94
N GLY A 632 14.75 16.28 -22.63
CA GLY A 632 15.80 16.32 -21.62
C GLY A 632 16.24 17.74 -21.24
N GLU A 633 15.53 18.78 -21.66
CA GLU A 633 15.93 20.18 -21.44
C GLU A 633 15.37 20.78 -20.13
N THR A 634 14.33 20.16 -19.55
CA THR A 634 13.68 20.70 -18.34
C THR A 634 13.50 19.61 -17.30
N LEU A 635 13.94 19.87 -16.08
CA LEU A 635 13.68 19.06 -14.89
C LEU A 635 12.59 19.70 -14.05
N TYR A 636 11.53 18.97 -13.77
CA TYR A 636 10.47 19.33 -12.81
C TYR A 636 10.67 18.53 -11.54
N PHE A 637 10.59 19.16 -10.39
CA PHE A 637 10.65 18.48 -9.09
C PHE A 637 9.81 19.21 -8.03
N THR A 638 9.34 18.48 -7.02
CA THR A 638 8.49 19.00 -5.94
C THR A 638 9.11 18.74 -4.58
#